data_1914476873de09f1d7b02a9407581188
#
_entry.id   1914476873de09f1d7b02a9407581188
#
_cell.length_a   1.000
_cell.length_b   1.000
_cell.length_c   1.000
_cell.angle_alpha   90.00
_cell.angle_beta   90.00
_cell.angle_gamma   90.00
#
_symmetry.space_group_name_H-M   'P 1'
#
loop_
_entity.id
_entity.type
_entity.pdbx_description
1 polymer ?
#
loop_
_entity_poly.entity_id
_entity_poly.type
_entity_poly.pdbx_seq_one_letter_code
_entity_poly.pdbx_strand_id
1 'polypeptide(L)'
;MTARIQKGKLAIAKELYDFIENEALPGSGLDSETYWKNFEQVVVDLSPKNKALLAKRDDIQAKIDEWHRNNKFELGAYKAFLTEIGYLVPEVEDFQISTENVDEEIALLAGAQLVVPVRNARYCLNAANARWGSLYDALYGFDVIPEDGGAEKGKGYNPVRGDKVIAFAKNFLNETFPLANGSHVDATKYAVEGKKLVVTLKDGSTSTLAKEAQFVGFNGEESAPTEIVLLNNGLHVVIEVDANSPIGKTDAAGVKDLVLEAAVTTIQDLEDSIAAVDAEEKVEGYRNWLGLMKGTLSESIEKNGKTVTRTLNKDRTHKNLIGGETKLHGRSLMLLRNVGHLMTNPAILVDGAEIYEGIMDALITPLLSFADIKGENENKNSRKGSMYIVKPKMHGPEEVAFAVELFERSEQALGLPAKTLKIGIMDEERRTSVNLKNCIAQAKDRTIFINTGFMDRTGDEIHTFMEAGPFVRKGEVKSQIWFPAYENRNVMIGLQAGLRGKAQIGKGMWPKPDMLLDMYKTKIEHPEAGASCAWVPSPSGAVIHAIHYHQSNVSERQKELLNTQPLSLDDLLTPPLATDTNWTEEEKTKELENNLQGILGYVVRWVDLGVGCSKVPDINNVGLMEDRATLRISSQHVANWLRHGIVSAAQVEEVMQRMAKIVDEQNANDPLYTPMAPSFDGYAYKAAYDLVFKGGEQPSGYTEPLLHAARLKLKGYTGD
;
A
#
# COMPACT_ATOMS: atom_id res chain seq x y z
N MET A 1 4.85 31.85 14.90
CA MET A 1 5.77 30.82 15.49
C MET A 1 4.92 29.84 16.26
N THR A 2 5.07 28.57 16.01
CA THR A 2 4.40 27.48 16.75
C THR A 2 4.85 27.53 18.21
N ALA A 3 3.90 27.55 19.18
CA ALA A 3 4.23 27.45 20.60
C ALA A 3 4.91 26.11 20.89
N ARG A 4 5.97 26.11 21.72
CA ARG A 4 6.76 24.92 22.02
C ARG A 4 6.88 24.68 23.52
N ILE A 5 6.91 23.41 23.89
CA ILE A 5 7.15 22.94 25.25
C ILE A 5 8.56 22.35 25.30
N GLN A 6 9.36 22.78 26.30
CA GLN A 6 10.71 22.28 26.49
C GLN A 6 10.70 21.05 27.39
N LYS A 7 11.33 19.95 26.94
CA LYS A 7 11.62 18.75 27.71
C LYS A 7 13.06 18.33 27.43
N GLY A 8 13.94 18.59 28.40
CA GLY A 8 15.39 18.41 28.17
C GLY A 8 15.86 19.24 26.99
N LYS A 9 16.48 18.60 25.99
CA LYS A 9 16.89 19.23 24.72
C LYS A 9 15.77 19.33 23.68
N LEU A 10 14.63 18.65 23.91
CA LEU A 10 13.52 18.65 22.99
C LEU A 10 12.69 19.92 23.10
N ALA A 11 12.48 20.62 22.00
CA ALA A 11 11.52 21.70 21.87
C ALA A 11 10.33 21.19 21.05
N ILE A 12 9.26 20.77 21.72
CA ILE A 12 8.14 20.03 21.15
C ILE A 12 7.01 21.00 20.80
N ALA A 13 6.48 20.95 19.59
CA ALA A 13 5.31 21.71 19.23
C ALA A 13 4.14 21.39 20.17
N LYS A 14 3.45 22.44 20.62
CA LYS A 14 2.43 22.32 21.68
C LYS A 14 1.34 21.33 21.30
N GLU A 15 0.88 21.32 20.06
CA GLU A 15 -0.15 20.41 19.56
C GLU A 15 0.27 18.93 19.73
N LEU A 16 1.52 18.60 19.38
CA LEU A 16 2.06 17.25 19.56
C LEU A 16 2.22 16.91 21.05
N TYR A 17 2.76 17.85 21.83
CA TYR A 17 2.93 17.64 23.28
C TYR A 17 1.58 17.38 23.97
N ASP A 18 0.57 18.23 23.70
CA ASP A 18 -0.77 18.08 24.29
C ASP A 18 -1.43 16.76 23.88
N PHE A 19 -1.28 16.34 22.61
CA PHE A 19 -1.78 15.05 22.16
C PHE A 19 -1.12 13.89 22.90
N ILE A 20 0.21 13.88 23.02
CA ILE A 20 0.94 12.81 23.72
C ILE A 20 0.53 12.76 25.20
N GLU A 21 0.51 13.90 25.88
CA GLU A 21 0.17 13.97 27.31
C GLU A 21 -1.28 13.60 27.63
N ASN A 22 -2.22 14.07 26.80
CA ASN A 22 -3.64 13.98 27.13
C ASN A 22 -4.35 12.79 26.50
N GLU A 23 -3.84 12.26 25.38
CA GLU A 23 -4.51 11.21 24.62
C GLU A 23 -3.69 9.90 24.52
N ALA A 24 -2.37 9.98 24.35
CA ALA A 24 -1.52 8.81 24.11
C ALA A 24 -0.97 8.18 25.40
N LEU A 25 -0.41 8.97 26.32
CA LEU A 25 0.16 8.48 27.57
C LEU A 25 -0.88 7.96 28.56
N PRO A 26 -2.08 8.57 28.71
CA PRO A 26 -3.09 8.04 29.66
C PRO A 26 -3.44 6.58 29.34
N GLY A 27 -3.38 5.72 30.35
CA GLY A 27 -3.62 4.28 30.22
C GLY A 27 -2.43 3.47 29.71
N SER A 28 -1.33 4.10 29.27
CA SER A 28 -0.14 3.38 28.83
C SER A 28 0.67 2.76 29.97
N GLY A 29 0.56 3.32 31.16
CA GLY A 29 1.41 2.98 32.31
C GLY A 29 2.81 3.58 32.25
N LEU A 30 3.07 4.47 31.27
CA LEU A 30 4.33 5.20 31.17
C LEU A 30 4.22 6.55 31.89
N ASP A 31 5.26 6.89 32.62
CA ASP A 31 5.43 8.22 33.21
C ASP A 31 5.92 9.21 32.15
N SER A 32 5.32 10.41 32.11
CA SER A 32 5.63 11.45 31.13
C SER A 32 7.12 11.84 31.12
N GLU A 33 7.70 12.07 32.29
CA GLU A 33 9.12 12.49 32.36
C GLU A 33 10.05 11.40 31.85
N THR A 34 9.78 10.15 32.22
CA THR A 34 10.53 8.98 31.74
C THR A 34 10.37 8.83 30.22
N TYR A 35 9.15 8.97 29.70
CA TYR A 35 8.90 8.89 28.25
C TYR A 35 9.74 9.92 27.48
N TRP A 36 9.66 11.20 27.85
CA TRP A 36 10.38 12.26 27.12
C TRP A 36 11.89 12.17 27.30
N LYS A 37 12.36 11.74 28.46
CA LYS A 37 13.80 11.49 28.70
C LYS A 37 14.32 10.37 27.80
N ASN A 38 13.60 9.26 27.69
CA ASN A 38 13.98 8.14 26.83
C ASN A 38 13.89 8.53 25.38
N PHE A 39 12.86 9.28 25.00
CA PHE A 39 12.69 9.84 23.65
C PHE A 39 13.90 10.69 23.24
N GLU A 40 14.29 11.65 24.08
CA GLU A 40 15.48 12.48 23.86
C GLU A 40 16.73 11.63 23.66
N GLN A 41 16.93 10.64 24.50
CA GLN A 41 18.14 9.79 24.45
C GLN A 41 18.21 9.05 23.10
N VAL A 42 17.12 8.47 22.62
CA VAL A 42 17.10 7.77 21.32
C VAL A 42 17.36 8.75 20.17
N VAL A 43 16.72 9.93 20.19
CA VAL A 43 16.95 10.95 19.17
C VAL A 43 18.41 11.37 19.11
N VAL A 44 19.02 11.68 20.26
CA VAL A 44 20.40 12.14 20.33
C VAL A 44 21.38 11.05 19.89
N ASP A 45 21.15 9.81 20.29
CA ASP A 45 22.05 8.71 19.97
C ASP A 45 21.98 8.29 18.49
N LEU A 46 20.78 8.29 17.90
CA LEU A 46 20.56 7.71 16.56
C LEU A 46 20.60 8.74 15.42
N SER A 47 20.38 10.03 15.71
CA SER A 47 20.42 11.05 14.66
C SER A 47 21.76 11.12 13.92
N PRO A 48 22.94 11.02 14.59
CA PRO A 48 24.21 10.98 13.88
C PRO A 48 24.37 9.79 12.93
N LYS A 49 23.86 8.61 13.32
CA LYS A 49 23.88 7.42 12.47
C LYS A 49 22.98 7.59 11.25
N ASN A 50 21.78 8.13 11.46
CA ASN A 50 20.85 8.42 10.37
C ASN A 50 21.47 9.39 9.36
N LYS A 51 22.09 10.47 9.85
CA LYS A 51 22.79 11.45 9.02
C LYS A 51 23.93 10.82 8.21
N ALA A 52 24.71 9.94 8.81
CA ALA A 52 25.81 9.24 8.15
C ALA A 52 25.32 8.32 7.02
N LEU A 53 24.20 7.63 7.22
CA LEU A 53 23.60 6.77 6.20
C LEU A 53 23.08 7.57 5.00
N LEU A 54 22.49 8.75 5.24
CA LEU A 54 22.08 9.65 4.16
C LEU A 54 23.28 10.21 3.40
N ALA A 55 24.33 10.60 4.10
CA ALA A 55 25.57 11.06 3.45
C ALA A 55 26.20 9.94 2.59
N LYS A 56 26.11 8.69 3.02
CA LYS A 56 26.56 7.55 2.22
C LYS A 56 25.73 7.36 0.95
N ARG A 57 24.41 7.60 0.97
CA ARG A 57 23.59 7.60 -0.26
C ARG A 57 24.13 8.59 -1.28
N ASP A 58 24.39 9.83 -0.84
CA ASP A 58 24.85 10.92 -1.69
C ASP A 58 26.25 10.63 -2.25
N ASP A 59 27.17 10.13 -1.43
CA ASP A 59 28.53 9.73 -1.87
C ASP A 59 28.50 8.63 -2.93
N ILE A 60 27.68 7.58 -2.71
CA ILE A 60 27.53 6.49 -3.66
C ILE A 60 26.95 7.01 -4.98
N GLN A 61 25.90 7.84 -4.94
CA GLN A 61 25.29 8.39 -6.16
C GLN A 61 26.27 9.29 -6.91
N ALA A 62 27.03 10.11 -6.22
CA ALA A 62 28.07 10.95 -6.84
C ALA A 62 29.13 10.11 -7.59
N LYS A 63 29.57 9.00 -6.99
CA LYS A 63 30.50 8.06 -7.64
C LYS A 63 29.90 7.38 -8.86
N ILE A 64 28.63 6.99 -8.80
CA ILE A 64 27.90 6.41 -9.93
C ILE A 64 27.75 7.41 -11.07
N ASP A 65 27.37 8.63 -10.76
CA ASP A 65 27.25 9.72 -11.74
C ASP A 65 28.60 10.01 -12.44
N GLU A 66 29.68 10.09 -11.67
CA GLU A 66 31.03 10.28 -12.21
C GLU A 66 31.44 9.13 -13.12
N TRP A 67 31.15 7.89 -12.71
CA TRP A 67 31.46 6.73 -13.52
C TRP A 67 30.75 6.78 -14.88
N HIS A 68 29.46 7.10 -14.90
CA HIS A 68 28.66 7.19 -16.13
C HIS A 68 29.08 8.35 -17.04
N ARG A 69 29.55 9.46 -16.48
CA ARG A 69 30.11 10.58 -17.31
C ARG A 69 31.41 10.18 -18.01
N ASN A 70 32.18 9.28 -17.40
CA ASN A 70 33.51 8.92 -17.89
C ASN A 70 33.53 7.57 -18.65
N ASN A 71 32.48 6.77 -18.55
CA ASN A 71 32.42 5.44 -19.14
C ASN A 71 31.11 5.21 -19.90
N LYS A 72 31.17 4.50 -21.01
CA LYS A 72 29.97 3.91 -21.59
C LYS A 72 29.54 2.72 -20.73
N PHE A 73 28.23 2.53 -20.62
CA PHE A 73 27.71 1.38 -19.90
C PHE A 73 28.18 0.08 -20.55
N GLU A 74 28.89 -0.72 -19.75
CA GLU A 74 29.24 -2.11 -20.04
C GLU A 74 29.05 -2.89 -18.74
N LEU A 75 28.21 -3.90 -18.78
CA LEU A 75 27.69 -4.56 -17.57
C LEU A 75 28.79 -5.13 -16.67
N GLY A 76 29.81 -5.80 -17.24
CA GLY A 76 30.89 -6.40 -16.46
C GLY A 76 31.73 -5.37 -15.71
N ALA A 77 32.12 -4.30 -16.41
CA ALA A 77 32.87 -3.19 -15.81
C ALA A 77 32.03 -2.43 -14.76
N TYR A 78 30.76 -2.22 -15.05
CA TYR A 78 29.84 -1.57 -14.11
C TYR A 78 29.63 -2.40 -12.84
N LYS A 79 29.44 -3.71 -12.97
CA LYS A 79 29.29 -4.63 -11.83
C LYS A 79 30.55 -4.65 -10.95
N ALA A 80 31.74 -4.68 -11.56
CA ALA A 80 33.00 -4.57 -10.83
C ALA A 80 33.12 -3.24 -10.06
N PHE A 81 32.77 -2.14 -10.70
CA PHE A 81 32.74 -0.81 -10.08
C PHE A 81 31.73 -0.76 -8.89
N LEU A 82 30.53 -1.27 -9.06
CA LEU A 82 29.54 -1.32 -7.98
C LEU A 82 30.02 -2.14 -6.75
N THR A 83 30.79 -3.21 -7.01
CA THR A 83 31.42 -4.00 -5.95
C THR A 83 32.53 -3.21 -5.25
N GLU A 84 33.36 -2.50 -5.99
CA GLU A 84 34.46 -1.69 -5.46
C GLU A 84 33.94 -0.58 -4.52
N ILE A 85 32.88 0.13 -4.91
CA ILE A 85 32.32 1.21 -4.11
C ILE A 85 31.39 0.72 -2.95
N GLY A 86 31.20 -0.60 -2.82
CA GLY A 86 30.33 -1.18 -1.78
C GLY A 86 28.83 -1.02 -2.02
N TYR A 87 28.42 -0.74 -3.26
CA TYR A 87 27.01 -0.75 -3.66
C TYR A 87 26.48 -2.19 -3.71
N LEU A 88 27.20 -3.07 -4.39
CA LEU A 88 27.04 -4.53 -4.29
C LEU A 88 27.90 -5.06 -3.16
N VAL A 89 27.28 -5.78 -2.24
CA VAL A 89 28.00 -6.44 -1.14
C VAL A 89 28.00 -7.96 -1.32
N PRO A 90 29.00 -8.68 -0.79
CA PRO A 90 29.00 -10.14 -0.81
C PRO A 90 27.72 -10.72 -0.21
N GLU A 91 27.11 -11.67 -0.88
CA GLU A 91 25.91 -12.33 -0.40
C GLU A 91 26.21 -13.11 0.89
N VAL A 92 25.34 -12.99 1.89
CA VAL A 92 25.44 -13.75 3.14
C VAL A 92 25.16 -15.23 2.91
N GLU A 93 25.64 -16.08 3.84
CA GLU A 93 25.30 -17.50 3.86
C GLU A 93 23.79 -17.73 3.93
N ASP A 94 23.35 -18.93 3.57
CA ASP A 94 21.94 -19.30 3.61
C ASP A 94 21.41 -19.27 5.05
N PHE A 95 20.23 -18.72 5.21
CA PHE A 95 19.53 -18.63 6.50
C PHE A 95 18.01 -18.77 6.30
N GLN A 96 17.33 -18.96 7.41
CA GLN A 96 15.86 -18.90 7.47
C GLN A 96 15.45 -17.81 8.45
N ILE A 97 14.41 -17.05 8.13
CA ILE A 97 13.85 -16.11 9.10
C ILE A 97 13.29 -16.86 10.30
N SER A 98 13.37 -16.22 11.47
CA SER A 98 12.93 -16.77 12.75
C SER A 98 11.90 -15.89 13.46
N THR A 99 11.14 -15.11 12.70
CA THR A 99 10.10 -14.23 13.24
C THR A 99 9.02 -15.05 13.95
N GLU A 100 8.71 -14.66 15.17
CA GLU A 100 7.70 -15.28 16.01
C GLU A 100 6.56 -14.32 16.32
N ASN A 101 5.45 -14.83 16.88
CA ASN A 101 4.29 -14.05 17.28
C ASN A 101 3.69 -13.23 16.12
N VAL A 102 3.49 -13.89 14.99
CA VAL A 102 2.90 -13.32 13.79
C VAL A 102 1.47 -13.83 13.62
N ASP A 103 0.52 -12.92 13.38
CA ASP A 103 -0.87 -13.26 13.13
C ASP A 103 -1.04 -14.00 11.79
N GLU A 104 -2.07 -14.84 11.70
CA GLU A 104 -2.33 -15.74 10.56
C GLU A 104 -2.49 -14.99 9.24
N GLU A 105 -3.05 -13.78 9.28
CA GLU A 105 -3.25 -12.92 8.12
C GLU A 105 -1.93 -12.59 7.41
N ILE A 106 -0.85 -12.59 8.12
CA ILE A 106 0.50 -12.37 7.58
C ILE A 106 1.19 -13.71 7.31
N ALA A 107 1.15 -14.62 8.28
CA ALA A 107 1.95 -15.84 8.23
C ALA A 107 1.37 -16.92 7.29
N LEU A 108 0.06 -17.05 7.21
CA LEU A 108 -0.59 -18.21 6.61
C LEU A 108 -1.57 -17.87 5.47
N LEU A 109 -2.27 -16.73 5.54
CA LEU A 109 -3.29 -16.37 4.57
C LEU A 109 -2.70 -15.62 3.38
N ALA A 110 -3.19 -15.93 2.19
CA ALA A 110 -2.94 -15.15 1.00
C ALA A 110 -4.21 -14.38 0.62
N GLY A 111 -4.07 -13.08 0.34
CA GLY A 111 -5.21 -12.24 0.02
C GLY A 111 -4.81 -10.82 -0.33
N ALA A 112 -5.81 -10.00 -0.70
CA ALA A 112 -5.62 -8.62 -1.04
C ALA A 112 -5.11 -7.80 0.16
N GLN A 113 -4.27 -6.81 -0.11
CA GLN A 113 -3.79 -5.84 0.87
C GLN A 113 -4.19 -4.43 0.44
N LEU A 114 -4.91 -3.71 1.32
CA LEU A 114 -5.25 -2.31 1.11
C LEU A 114 -4.12 -1.39 1.61
N VAL A 115 -4.00 -0.23 1.00
CA VAL A 115 -3.19 0.89 1.52
C VAL A 115 -4.08 2.12 1.53
N VAL A 116 -4.15 2.81 2.68
CA VAL A 116 -4.99 4.00 2.85
C VAL A 116 -4.29 5.08 3.65
N PRO A 117 -4.57 6.37 3.36
CA PRO A 117 -4.02 7.49 4.10
C PRO A 117 -4.59 7.54 5.53
N VAL A 118 -3.73 7.41 6.54
CA VAL A 118 -4.16 7.37 7.95
C VAL A 118 -4.70 8.72 8.47
N ARG A 119 -4.45 9.82 7.78
CA ARG A 119 -5.03 11.13 8.13
C ARG A 119 -6.54 11.22 7.89
N ASN A 120 -7.13 10.31 7.12
CA ASN A 120 -8.55 10.30 6.83
C ASN A 120 -9.25 9.19 7.62
N ALA A 121 -9.94 9.55 8.69
CA ALA A 121 -10.64 8.62 9.59
C ALA A 121 -11.65 7.73 8.85
N ARG A 122 -12.37 8.29 7.87
CA ARG A 122 -13.33 7.54 7.05
C ARG A 122 -12.64 6.45 6.22
N TYR A 123 -11.51 6.76 5.60
CA TYR A 123 -10.74 5.78 4.84
C TYR A 123 -10.12 4.71 5.75
N CYS A 124 -9.63 5.11 6.92
CA CYS A 124 -9.14 4.17 7.93
C CYS A 124 -10.19 3.11 8.29
N LEU A 125 -11.40 3.56 8.63
CA LEU A 125 -12.52 2.68 9.01
C LEU A 125 -13.01 1.82 7.84
N ASN A 126 -13.14 2.42 6.64
CA ASN A 126 -13.56 1.68 5.46
C ASN A 126 -12.56 0.55 5.13
N ALA A 127 -11.27 0.81 5.25
CA ALA A 127 -10.23 -0.18 4.98
C ALA A 127 -10.18 -1.26 6.08
N ALA A 128 -10.24 -0.89 7.36
CA ALA A 128 -10.31 -1.84 8.45
C ALA A 128 -11.52 -2.78 8.33
N ASN A 129 -12.65 -2.26 7.88
CA ASN A 129 -13.89 -3.02 7.69
C ASN A 129 -13.96 -3.76 6.34
N ALA A 130 -13.02 -3.53 5.43
CA ALA A 130 -12.98 -4.18 4.12
C ALA A 130 -12.50 -5.64 4.16
N ARG A 131 -12.29 -6.23 5.35
CA ARG A 131 -12.09 -7.68 5.50
C ARG A 131 -13.21 -8.46 4.82
N TRP A 132 -14.44 -7.97 4.90
CA TRP A 132 -15.63 -8.56 4.31
C TRP A 132 -16.27 -7.58 3.34
N GLY A 133 -16.52 -8.02 2.12
CA GLY A 133 -17.10 -7.17 1.10
C GLY A 133 -18.12 -7.91 0.23
N SER A 134 -19.16 -7.16 -0.18
CA SER A 134 -20.19 -7.62 -1.10
C SER A 134 -19.63 -7.81 -2.50
N LEU A 135 -19.72 -9.03 -3.04
CA LEU A 135 -19.37 -9.29 -4.43
C LEU A 135 -20.38 -8.65 -5.38
N TYR A 136 -21.67 -8.67 -5.03
CA TYR A 136 -22.71 -8.07 -5.87
C TYR A 136 -22.51 -6.56 -6.02
N ASP A 137 -22.22 -5.86 -4.94
CA ASP A 137 -21.94 -4.42 -4.97
C ASP A 137 -20.69 -4.09 -5.79
N ALA A 138 -19.61 -4.86 -5.62
CA ALA A 138 -18.37 -4.67 -6.36
C ALA A 138 -18.56 -4.90 -7.86
N LEU A 139 -19.32 -5.93 -8.25
CA LEU A 139 -19.63 -6.21 -9.64
C LEU A 139 -20.56 -5.17 -10.25
N TYR A 140 -21.62 -4.79 -9.51
CA TYR A 140 -22.60 -3.83 -10.01
C TYR A 140 -22.01 -2.42 -10.19
N GLY A 141 -21.13 -2.01 -9.28
CA GLY A 141 -20.57 -0.66 -9.24
C GLY A 141 -19.47 -0.36 -10.27
N PHE A 142 -18.83 -1.39 -10.82
CA PHE A 142 -17.64 -1.25 -11.65
C PHE A 142 -17.75 -1.95 -13.01
N ASP A 143 -16.73 -1.79 -13.83
CA ASP A 143 -16.67 -2.22 -15.23
C ASP A 143 -16.47 -3.74 -15.45
N VAL A 144 -16.31 -4.51 -14.37
CA VAL A 144 -16.28 -5.99 -14.46
C VAL A 144 -17.53 -6.53 -15.14
N ILE A 145 -18.68 -5.90 -14.88
CA ILE A 145 -19.90 -6.09 -15.66
C ILE A 145 -20.01 -4.93 -16.67
N PRO A 146 -19.85 -5.20 -17.97
CA PRO A 146 -19.96 -4.18 -19.00
C PRO A 146 -21.32 -3.49 -19.04
N GLU A 147 -21.36 -2.27 -19.55
CA GLU A 147 -22.60 -1.49 -19.69
C GLU A 147 -23.32 -1.69 -21.04
N ASP A 148 -22.94 -2.70 -21.78
CA ASP A 148 -23.56 -3.06 -23.04
C ASP A 148 -24.88 -3.86 -22.87
N GLY A 149 -25.63 -3.99 -23.95
CA GLY A 149 -26.84 -4.82 -24.00
C GLY A 149 -27.93 -4.42 -23.00
N GLY A 150 -28.05 -3.14 -22.68
CA GLY A 150 -29.07 -2.63 -21.76
C GLY A 150 -28.66 -2.75 -20.27
N ALA A 151 -27.37 -3.00 -19.97
CA ALA A 151 -26.84 -3.17 -18.63
C ALA A 151 -26.18 -1.88 -18.07
N GLU A 152 -26.59 -0.71 -18.55
CA GLU A 152 -26.03 0.58 -18.12
C GLU A 152 -26.35 0.87 -16.64
N LYS A 153 -25.38 1.50 -15.97
CA LYS A 153 -25.60 2.09 -14.64
C LYS A 153 -26.40 3.38 -14.81
N GLY A 154 -27.56 3.44 -14.15
CA GLY A 154 -28.42 4.62 -14.15
C GLY A 154 -28.59 5.21 -12.75
N LYS A 155 -29.59 6.11 -12.61
CA LYS A 155 -29.96 6.68 -11.31
C LYS A 155 -30.63 5.68 -10.36
N GLY A 156 -31.12 4.56 -10.89
CA GLY A 156 -31.78 3.50 -10.13
C GLY A 156 -31.20 2.14 -10.44
N TYR A 157 -31.72 1.12 -9.75
CA TYR A 157 -31.31 -0.28 -10.00
C TYR A 157 -31.75 -0.73 -11.40
N ASN A 158 -30.80 -1.31 -12.16
CA ASN A 158 -31.05 -1.89 -13.48
C ASN A 158 -31.11 -3.43 -13.37
N PRO A 159 -32.30 -4.06 -13.56
CA PRO A 159 -32.45 -5.51 -13.44
C PRO A 159 -31.61 -6.30 -14.46
N VAL A 160 -31.42 -5.77 -15.68
CA VAL A 160 -30.56 -6.41 -16.68
C VAL A 160 -29.13 -6.51 -16.21
N ARG A 161 -28.61 -5.44 -15.61
CA ARG A 161 -27.30 -5.43 -15.00
C ARG A 161 -27.24 -6.37 -13.78
N GLY A 162 -28.27 -6.34 -12.94
CA GLY A 162 -28.39 -7.22 -11.79
C GLY A 162 -28.37 -8.71 -12.17
N ASP A 163 -29.03 -9.10 -13.24
CA ASP A 163 -29.00 -10.47 -13.75
C ASP A 163 -27.60 -10.91 -14.19
N LYS A 164 -26.83 -10.02 -14.81
CA LYS A 164 -25.42 -10.27 -15.17
C LYS A 164 -24.54 -10.43 -13.92
N VAL A 165 -24.76 -9.62 -12.89
CA VAL A 165 -24.08 -9.74 -11.59
C VAL A 165 -24.35 -11.11 -10.96
N ILE A 166 -25.61 -11.52 -10.89
CA ILE A 166 -26.02 -12.81 -10.34
C ILE A 166 -25.38 -13.96 -11.14
N ALA A 167 -25.40 -13.88 -12.45
CA ALA A 167 -24.79 -14.89 -13.33
C ALA A 167 -23.28 -15.02 -13.08
N PHE A 168 -22.57 -13.91 -12.96
CA PHE A 168 -21.14 -13.90 -12.63
C PHE A 168 -20.88 -14.57 -11.27
N ALA A 169 -21.65 -14.18 -10.25
CA ALA A 169 -21.50 -14.71 -8.90
C ALA A 169 -21.77 -16.22 -8.82
N LYS A 170 -22.79 -16.69 -9.55
CA LYS A 170 -23.09 -18.13 -9.63
C LYS A 170 -22.00 -18.92 -10.35
N ASN A 171 -21.41 -18.35 -11.40
CA ASN A 171 -20.25 -18.94 -12.07
C ASN A 171 -19.03 -18.99 -11.14
N PHE A 172 -18.79 -17.94 -10.36
CA PHE A 172 -17.74 -17.96 -9.33
C PHE A 172 -17.95 -19.11 -8.33
N LEU A 173 -19.19 -19.33 -7.87
CA LEU A 173 -19.51 -20.49 -7.01
C LEU A 173 -19.26 -21.82 -7.73
N ASN A 174 -19.60 -21.95 -9.01
CA ASN A 174 -19.34 -23.18 -9.75
C ASN A 174 -17.85 -23.48 -9.92
N GLU A 175 -17.03 -22.47 -10.10
CA GLU A 175 -15.58 -22.62 -10.26
C GLU A 175 -14.89 -22.93 -8.94
N THR A 176 -15.30 -22.26 -7.85
CA THR A 176 -14.62 -22.30 -6.55
C THR A 176 -15.19 -23.40 -5.64
N PHE A 177 -16.50 -23.56 -5.64
CA PHE A 177 -17.26 -24.49 -4.78
C PHE A 177 -18.20 -25.37 -5.60
N PRO A 178 -17.67 -26.15 -6.57
CA PRO A 178 -18.51 -26.92 -7.48
C PRO A 178 -19.40 -27.91 -6.73
N LEU A 179 -20.60 -28.12 -7.25
CA LEU A 179 -21.48 -29.20 -6.81
C LEU A 179 -20.97 -30.55 -7.35
N ALA A 180 -21.25 -31.62 -6.61
CA ALA A 180 -20.95 -32.98 -7.05
C ALA A 180 -21.69 -33.31 -8.37
N ASN A 181 -22.93 -32.81 -8.51
CA ASN A 181 -23.72 -32.88 -9.73
C ASN A 181 -24.50 -31.56 -9.90
N GLY A 182 -24.62 -31.10 -11.13
CA GLY A 182 -25.37 -29.88 -11.46
C GLY A 182 -24.58 -28.60 -11.24
N SER A 183 -25.28 -27.49 -11.14
CA SER A 183 -24.72 -26.16 -11.10
C SER A 183 -25.45 -25.26 -10.10
N HIS A 184 -24.74 -24.36 -9.45
CA HIS A 184 -25.32 -23.31 -8.60
C HIS A 184 -26.28 -22.37 -9.38
N VAL A 185 -26.15 -22.29 -10.69
CA VAL A 185 -27.10 -21.56 -11.55
C VAL A 185 -28.51 -22.17 -11.48
N ASP A 186 -28.61 -23.47 -11.25
CA ASP A 186 -29.88 -24.21 -11.19
C ASP A 186 -30.37 -24.42 -9.74
N ALA A 187 -29.68 -23.86 -8.74
CA ALA A 187 -30.09 -23.95 -7.35
C ALA A 187 -31.45 -23.26 -7.12
N THR A 188 -32.35 -23.95 -6.44
CA THR A 188 -33.65 -23.42 -5.99
C THR A 188 -33.79 -23.38 -4.48
N LYS A 189 -32.92 -24.09 -3.74
CA LYS A 189 -32.87 -24.10 -2.29
C LYS A 189 -31.51 -24.54 -1.79
N TYR A 190 -31.07 -23.93 -0.71
CA TYR A 190 -29.96 -24.40 0.11
C TYR A 190 -30.50 -24.89 1.47
N ALA A 191 -30.02 -26.02 1.95
CA ALA A 191 -30.34 -26.57 3.27
C ALA A 191 -29.10 -27.24 3.86
N VAL A 192 -29.12 -27.49 5.17
CA VAL A 192 -28.12 -28.27 5.89
C VAL A 192 -28.72 -29.57 6.34
N GLU A 193 -28.15 -30.70 5.94
CA GLU A 193 -28.62 -32.04 6.32
C GLU A 193 -27.41 -32.90 6.66
N GLY A 194 -27.41 -33.48 7.83
CA GLY A 194 -26.32 -34.36 8.26
C GLY A 194 -24.93 -33.72 8.20
N LYS A 195 -24.83 -32.43 8.53
CA LYS A 195 -23.60 -31.62 8.49
C LYS A 195 -23.07 -31.32 7.07
N LYS A 196 -23.87 -31.53 6.05
CA LYS A 196 -23.57 -31.25 4.64
C LYS A 196 -24.44 -30.11 4.11
N LEU A 197 -23.90 -29.35 3.20
CA LEU A 197 -24.71 -28.44 2.41
C LEU A 197 -25.43 -29.24 1.32
N VAL A 198 -26.77 -29.21 1.32
CA VAL A 198 -27.63 -29.85 0.32
C VAL A 198 -28.27 -28.77 -0.53
N VAL A 199 -28.11 -28.89 -1.84
CA VAL A 199 -28.64 -27.95 -2.83
C VAL A 199 -29.69 -28.62 -3.66
N THR A 200 -30.93 -28.10 -3.65
CA THR A 200 -32.01 -28.55 -4.51
C THR A 200 -31.91 -27.81 -5.84
N LEU A 201 -32.00 -28.56 -6.94
CA LEU A 201 -31.90 -28.03 -8.30
C LEU A 201 -33.29 -27.87 -8.95
N LYS A 202 -33.37 -27.15 -10.08
CA LYS A 202 -34.60 -26.86 -10.81
C LYS A 202 -35.36 -28.11 -11.26
N ASP A 203 -34.66 -29.20 -11.51
CA ASP A 203 -35.28 -30.49 -11.90
C ASP A 203 -35.80 -31.31 -10.69
N GLY A 204 -35.65 -30.75 -9.46
CA GLY A 204 -36.05 -31.39 -8.22
C GLY A 204 -35.00 -32.33 -7.63
N SER A 205 -33.89 -32.59 -8.31
CA SER A 205 -32.78 -33.37 -7.77
C SER A 205 -32.02 -32.58 -6.69
N THR A 206 -31.26 -33.29 -5.88
CA THR A 206 -30.39 -32.69 -4.87
C THR A 206 -28.93 -33.02 -5.12
N SER A 207 -28.06 -32.12 -4.74
CA SER A 207 -26.61 -32.28 -4.81
C SER A 207 -25.94 -31.75 -3.54
N THR A 208 -24.72 -32.18 -3.32
CA THR A 208 -23.82 -31.61 -2.27
C THR A 208 -22.63 -30.93 -2.95
N LEU A 209 -21.76 -30.30 -2.18
CA LEU A 209 -20.49 -29.84 -2.71
C LEU A 209 -19.63 -31.02 -3.16
N ALA A 210 -18.91 -30.89 -4.26
CA ALA A 210 -17.93 -31.89 -4.72
C ALA A 210 -16.81 -32.10 -3.70
N LYS A 211 -16.45 -31.03 -2.97
CA LYS A 211 -15.54 -31.08 -1.83
C LYS A 211 -16.31 -30.66 -0.58
N GLU A 212 -16.91 -31.65 0.09
CA GLU A 212 -17.78 -31.41 1.26
C GLU A 212 -17.09 -30.61 2.37
N ALA A 213 -15.75 -30.75 2.54
CA ALA A 213 -14.97 -30.03 3.54
C ALA A 213 -14.91 -28.49 3.31
N GLN A 214 -15.33 -28.01 2.15
CA GLN A 214 -15.45 -26.57 1.88
C GLN A 214 -16.65 -25.92 2.59
N PHE A 215 -17.64 -26.69 3.05
CA PHE A 215 -18.73 -26.19 3.89
C PHE A 215 -18.30 -26.25 5.35
N VAL A 216 -18.25 -25.08 6.03
CA VAL A 216 -17.68 -24.96 7.37
C VAL A 216 -18.68 -24.46 8.42
N GLY A 217 -19.83 -23.93 8.00
CA GLY A 217 -20.85 -23.47 8.95
C GLY A 217 -22.00 -22.71 8.30
N PHE A 218 -22.92 -22.26 9.12
CA PHE A 218 -24.12 -21.56 8.67
C PHE A 218 -24.76 -20.75 9.81
N ASN A 219 -25.69 -19.86 9.46
CA ASN A 219 -26.62 -19.22 10.37
C ASN A 219 -28.06 -19.44 9.90
N GLY A 220 -29.02 -19.28 10.79
CA GLY A 220 -30.41 -19.57 10.53
C GLY A 220 -30.79 -21.03 10.91
N GLU A 221 -31.88 -21.52 10.36
CA GLU A 221 -32.34 -22.90 10.55
C GLU A 221 -31.68 -23.84 9.52
N GLU A 222 -31.43 -25.10 9.87
CA GLU A 222 -30.83 -26.07 8.95
C GLU A 222 -31.64 -26.22 7.65
N SER A 223 -32.97 -26.21 7.73
CA SER A 223 -33.85 -26.31 6.56
C SER A 223 -33.97 -25.04 5.75
N ALA A 224 -33.55 -23.90 6.29
CA ALA A 224 -33.60 -22.58 5.69
C ALA A 224 -32.48 -21.67 6.24
N PRO A 225 -31.20 -21.95 5.91
CA PRO A 225 -30.09 -21.14 6.39
C PRO A 225 -30.16 -19.73 5.80
N THR A 226 -29.85 -18.74 6.62
CA THR A 226 -29.75 -17.32 6.21
C THR A 226 -28.35 -16.96 5.73
N GLU A 227 -27.34 -17.67 6.24
CA GLU A 227 -25.95 -17.57 5.80
C GLU A 227 -25.35 -18.96 5.67
N ILE A 228 -24.59 -19.19 4.62
CA ILE A 228 -23.83 -20.42 4.36
C ILE A 228 -22.36 -20.03 4.24
N VAL A 229 -21.52 -20.59 5.12
CA VAL A 229 -20.11 -20.25 5.20
C VAL A 229 -19.27 -21.30 4.50
N LEU A 230 -18.57 -20.89 3.45
CA LEU A 230 -17.70 -21.74 2.65
C LEU A 230 -16.24 -21.32 2.85
N LEU A 231 -15.31 -22.25 2.64
CA LEU A 231 -13.86 -22.03 2.82
C LEU A 231 -13.09 -22.61 1.64
N ASN A 232 -12.21 -21.79 1.04
CA ASN A 232 -11.31 -22.23 0.00
C ASN A 232 -9.98 -21.45 0.07
N ASN A 233 -8.85 -22.14 0.01
CA ASN A 233 -7.50 -21.55 0.10
C ASN A 233 -7.31 -20.64 1.33
N GLY A 234 -7.98 -20.96 2.46
CA GLY A 234 -7.90 -20.17 3.70
C GLY A 234 -8.84 -18.97 3.77
N LEU A 235 -9.53 -18.63 2.68
CA LEU A 235 -10.48 -17.51 2.61
C LEU A 235 -11.92 -17.99 2.60
N HIS A 236 -12.78 -17.26 3.31
CA HIS A 236 -14.20 -17.57 3.43
C HIS A 236 -15.03 -16.84 2.38
N VAL A 237 -16.12 -17.50 1.97
CA VAL A 237 -17.21 -16.93 1.18
C VAL A 237 -18.51 -17.23 1.91
N VAL A 238 -19.33 -16.20 2.11
CA VAL A 238 -20.64 -16.34 2.74
C VAL A 238 -21.72 -16.13 1.68
N ILE A 239 -22.55 -17.17 1.47
CA ILE A 239 -23.77 -17.03 0.66
C ILE A 239 -24.84 -16.49 1.61
N GLU A 240 -25.34 -15.29 1.35
CA GLU A 240 -26.43 -14.68 2.11
C GLU A 240 -27.77 -14.97 1.42
N VAL A 241 -28.72 -15.56 2.18
CA VAL A 241 -30.05 -15.96 1.68
C VAL A 241 -31.13 -15.17 2.39
N ASP A 242 -31.92 -14.42 1.64
CA ASP A 242 -33.12 -13.72 2.09
C ASP A 242 -34.07 -13.51 0.89
N ALA A 243 -35.01 -14.41 0.75
CA ALA A 243 -36.02 -14.37 -0.32
C ALA A 243 -36.97 -13.17 -0.25
N ASN A 244 -36.99 -12.41 0.84
CA ASN A 244 -37.80 -11.21 1.01
C ASN A 244 -37.06 -9.93 0.61
N SER A 245 -35.75 -9.99 0.46
CA SER A 245 -34.94 -8.85 0.03
C SER A 245 -35.21 -8.47 -1.44
N PRO A 246 -34.95 -7.23 -1.86
CA PRO A 246 -35.15 -6.82 -3.26
C PRO A 246 -34.44 -7.71 -4.28
N ILE A 247 -33.22 -8.14 -4.00
CA ILE A 247 -32.44 -9.01 -4.88
C ILE A 247 -32.80 -10.47 -4.69
N GLY A 248 -32.95 -10.95 -3.46
CA GLY A 248 -33.31 -12.35 -3.17
C GLY A 248 -34.63 -12.77 -3.80
N LYS A 249 -35.60 -11.84 -3.98
CA LYS A 249 -36.85 -12.10 -4.70
C LYS A 249 -36.66 -12.48 -6.16
N THR A 250 -35.56 -12.07 -6.78
CA THR A 250 -35.24 -12.35 -8.19
C THR A 250 -34.44 -13.64 -8.36
N ASP A 251 -33.97 -14.23 -7.28
CA ASP A 251 -33.15 -15.47 -7.27
C ASP A 251 -34.01 -16.67 -6.85
N ALA A 252 -33.94 -17.76 -7.63
CA ALA A 252 -34.73 -18.95 -7.36
C ALA A 252 -34.44 -19.61 -6.00
N ALA A 253 -33.22 -19.47 -5.49
CA ALA A 253 -32.79 -19.95 -4.17
C ALA A 253 -32.84 -18.86 -3.09
N GLY A 254 -33.31 -17.64 -3.41
CA GLY A 254 -33.38 -16.54 -2.48
C GLY A 254 -32.02 -15.91 -2.12
N VAL A 255 -30.98 -16.15 -2.90
CA VAL A 255 -29.66 -15.57 -2.65
C VAL A 255 -29.70 -14.07 -2.91
N LYS A 256 -29.33 -13.28 -1.92
CA LYS A 256 -29.30 -11.82 -2.01
C LYS A 256 -27.90 -11.24 -2.26
N ASP A 257 -26.85 -11.97 -1.88
CA ASP A 257 -25.47 -11.55 -2.02
C ASP A 257 -24.48 -12.70 -1.80
N LEU A 258 -23.26 -12.54 -2.28
CA LEU A 258 -22.07 -13.26 -1.84
C LEU A 258 -21.13 -12.28 -1.13
N VAL A 259 -20.80 -12.57 0.12
CA VAL A 259 -19.84 -11.76 0.89
C VAL A 259 -18.51 -12.50 0.92
N LEU A 260 -17.47 -11.86 0.40
CA LEU A 260 -16.12 -12.43 0.32
C LEU A 260 -15.25 -11.89 1.45
N GLU A 261 -14.45 -12.77 2.05
CA GLU A 261 -13.28 -12.37 2.83
C GLU A 261 -12.27 -11.76 1.85
N ALA A 262 -12.09 -10.45 1.92
CA ALA A 262 -11.45 -9.66 0.86
C ALA A 262 -10.12 -9.06 1.30
N ALA A 263 -10.10 -7.89 1.96
CA ALA A 263 -8.87 -7.28 2.45
C ALA A 263 -8.39 -8.00 3.71
N VAL A 264 -7.52 -8.98 3.55
CA VAL A 264 -6.95 -9.74 4.67
C VAL A 264 -6.11 -8.83 5.55
N THR A 265 -5.31 -7.97 4.94
CA THR A 265 -4.48 -6.98 5.61
C THR A 265 -4.68 -5.58 5.02
N THR A 266 -4.40 -4.57 5.82
CA THR A 266 -4.47 -3.16 5.44
C THR A 266 -3.26 -2.43 5.99
N ILE A 267 -2.61 -1.62 5.17
CA ILE A 267 -1.57 -0.69 5.60
C ILE A 267 -2.22 0.68 5.81
N GLN A 268 -2.21 1.15 7.05
CA GLN A 268 -2.51 2.53 7.41
C GLN A 268 -1.24 3.34 7.18
N ASP A 269 -1.30 4.37 6.34
CA ASP A 269 -0.10 4.97 5.79
C ASP A 269 0.19 6.37 6.35
N LEU A 270 1.38 6.54 6.96
CA LEU A 270 1.93 7.84 7.37
C LEU A 270 2.92 8.40 6.33
N GLU A 271 3.12 7.74 5.20
CA GLU A 271 4.13 8.09 4.22
C GLU A 271 3.53 8.59 2.90
N ASP A 272 3.67 7.88 1.81
CA ASP A 272 3.43 8.38 0.43
C ASP A 272 2.00 8.79 0.13
N SER A 273 1.02 8.28 0.85
CA SER A 273 -0.39 8.62 0.61
C SER A 273 -0.90 9.80 1.44
N ILE A 274 -0.07 10.40 2.29
CA ILE A 274 -0.44 11.59 3.07
C ILE A 274 0.49 12.78 2.81
N ALA A 275 -0.03 13.98 3.09
CA ALA A 275 0.75 15.19 3.21
C ALA A 275 0.71 15.63 4.69
N ALA A 276 1.81 15.45 5.41
CA ALA A 276 1.92 15.79 6.84
C ALA A 276 3.28 16.42 7.11
N VAL A 277 3.34 17.74 7.07
CA VAL A 277 4.60 18.48 7.10
C VAL A 277 4.94 19.08 8.47
N ASP A 278 4.00 19.09 9.40
CA ASP A 278 4.15 19.69 10.73
C ASP A 278 3.41 18.89 11.83
N ALA A 279 3.47 19.40 13.07
CA ALA A 279 2.85 18.74 14.22
C ALA A 279 1.33 18.59 14.07
N GLU A 280 0.63 19.60 13.57
CA GLU A 280 -0.81 19.58 13.37
C GLU A 280 -1.21 18.41 12.47
N GLU A 281 -0.56 18.28 11.31
CA GLU A 281 -0.86 17.25 10.32
C GLU A 281 -0.41 15.84 10.78
N LYS A 282 0.73 15.76 11.47
CA LYS A 282 1.16 14.48 12.06
C LYS A 282 0.20 14.00 13.15
N VAL A 283 -0.28 14.89 14.00
CA VAL A 283 -1.22 14.55 15.07
C VAL A 283 -2.55 14.02 14.52
N GLU A 284 -3.04 14.53 13.40
CA GLU A 284 -4.25 13.98 12.77
C GLU A 284 -4.09 12.49 12.45
N GLY A 285 -2.98 12.12 11.83
CA GLY A 285 -2.65 10.73 11.53
C GLY A 285 -2.45 9.88 12.79
N TYR A 286 -1.69 10.38 13.73
CA TYR A 286 -1.45 9.70 15.00
C TYR A 286 -2.74 9.47 15.80
N ARG A 287 -3.63 10.45 15.84
CA ARG A 287 -4.93 10.33 16.55
C ARG A 287 -5.79 9.25 15.93
N ASN A 288 -5.85 9.17 14.60
CA ASN A 288 -6.60 8.14 13.92
C ASN A 288 -6.04 6.74 14.21
N TRP A 289 -4.72 6.59 14.17
CA TRP A 289 -4.08 5.32 14.55
C TRP A 289 -4.34 4.94 16.00
N LEU A 290 -4.23 5.89 16.93
CA LEU A 290 -4.57 5.69 18.34
C LEU A 290 -6.01 5.20 18.51
N GLY A 291 -6.96 5.83 17.80
CA GLY A 291 -8.37 5.44 17.83
C GLY A 291 -8.62 4.04 17.26
N LEU A 292 -7.91 3.64 16.21
CA LEU A 292 -7.95 2.28 15.68
C LEU A 292 -7.43 1.26 16.70
N MET A 293 -6.30 1.55 17.34
CA MET A 293 -5.68 0.64 18.33
C MET A 293 -6.44 0.55 19.64
N LYS A 294 -7.13 1.62 20.03
CA LYS A 294 -8.08 1.61 21.16
C LYS A 294 -9.45 1.01 20.79
N GLY A 295 -9.72 0.81 19.50
CA GLY A 295 -11.04 0.35 19.03
C GLY A 295 -12.14 1.40 19.12
N THR A 296 -11.79 2.68 19.26
CA THR A 296 -12.73 3.79 19.51
C THR A 296 -12.91 4.75 18.34
N LEU A 297 -12.14 4.57 17.27
CA LEU A 297 -12.27 5.45 16.10
C LEU A 297 -13.68 5.38 15.55
N SER A 298 -14.28 6.54 15.34
CA SER A 298 -15.61 6.67 14.76
C SER A 298 -15.66 7.88 13.83
N GLU A 299 -16.52 7.79 12.82
CA GLU A 299 -16.75 8.85 11.85
C GLU A 299 -18.25 8.96 11.57
N SER A 300 -18.80 10.15 11.67
CA SER A 300 -20.21 10.40 11.39
C SER A 300 -20.38 11.06 10.03
N ILE A 301 -21.24 10.45 9.21
CA ILE A 301 -21.56 10.95 7.87
C ILE A 301 -23.07 11.17 7.73
N GLU A 302 -23.45 12.21 7.02
CA GLU A 302 -24.83 12.44 6.62
C GLU A 302 -25.17 11.60 5.38
N LYS A 303 -26.15 10.71 5.50
CA LYS A 303 -26.63 9.88 4.39
C LYS A 303 -28.15 9.92 4.35
N ASN A 304 -28.71 10.44 3.24
CA ASN A 304 -30.18 10.55 3.04
C ASN A 304 -30.90 11.28 4.20
N GLY A 305 -30.28 12.37 4.71
CA GLY A 305 -30.83 13.15 5.81
C GLY A 305 -30.78 12.48 7.19
N LYS A 306 -29.97 11.44 7.33
CA LYS A 306 -29.71 10.76 8.60
C LYS A 306 -28.21 10.71 8.88
N THR A 307 -27.83 11.00 10.12
CA THR A 307 -26.46 10.81 10.58
C THR A 307 -26.20 9.33 10.81
N VAL A 308 -25.21 8.78 10.10
CA VAL A 308 -24.75 7.40 10.26
C VAL A 308 -23.34 7.45 10.82
N THR A 309 -23.14 6.87 12.01
CA THR A 309 -21.83 6.74 12.64
C THR A 309 -21.20 5.42 12.23
N ARG A 310 -20.02 5.48 11.62
CA ARG A 310 -19.19 4.33 11.29
C ARG A 310 -18.19 4.07 12.41
N THR A 311 -18.03 2.81 12.75
CA THR A 311 -17.07 2.29 13.74
C THR A 311 -16.41 1.04 13.18
N LEU A 312 -15.46 0.47 13.91
CA LEU A 312 -14.90 -0.84 13.57
C LEU A 312 -15.98 -1.93 13.65
N ASN A 313 -16.05 -2.78 12.65
CA ASN A 313 -16.95 -3.92 12.62
C ASN A 313 -16.61 -4.92 13.74
N LYS A 314 -17.65 -5.54 14.30
CA LYS A 314 -17.49 -6.68 15.19
C LYS A 314 -17.10 -7.94 14.42
N ASP A 315 -16.61 -8.93 15.13
CA ASP A 315 -16.37 -10.25 14.56
C ASP A 315 -17.69 -10.89 14.09
N ARG A 316 -17.61 -11.71 13.05
CA ARG A 316 -18.73 -12.49 12.53
C ARG A 316 -18.80 -13.82 13.26
N THR A 317 -20.00 -14.24 13.61
CA THR A 317 -20.23 -15.53 14.28
C THR A 317 -21.12 -16.42 13.42
N HIS A 318 -20.82 -17.70 13.37
CA HIS A 318 -21.67 -18.68 12.73
C HIS A 318 -21.67 -20.02 13.51
N LYS A 319 -22.74 -20.78 13.35
CA LYS A 319 -22.82 -22.17 13.84
C LYS A 319 -21.83 -23.03 13.07
N ASN A 320 -21.01 -23.78 13.78
CA ASN A 320 -20.12 -24.76 13.15
C ASN A 320 -20.76 -26.16 13.09
N LEU A 321 -20.13 -27.06 12.35
CA LEU A 321 -20.68 -28.39 12.07
C LEU A 321 -20.51 -29.39 13.23
N ILE A 322 -19.87 -28.99 14.32
CA ILE A 322 -19.64 -29.84 15.50
C ILE A 322 -20.50 -29.45 16.71
N GLY A 323 -21.44 -28.52 16.53
CA GLY A 323 -22.41 -28.14 17.55
C GLY A 323 -22.01 -26.97 18.43
N GLY A 324 -21.13 -26.09 17.95
CA GLY A 324 -20.71 -24.85 18.59
C GLY A 324 -20.78 -23.66 17.67
N GLU A 325 -20.14 -22.57 18.08
CA GLU A 325 -19.99 -21.35 17.27
C GLU A 325 -18.52 -21.14 16.88
N THR A 326 -18.32 -20.57 15.72
CA THR A 326 -17.01 -20.09 15.25
C THR A 326 -17.09 -18.58 15.05
N LYS A 327 -16.05 -17.88 15.49
CA LYS A 327 -15.86 -16.45 15.23
C LYS A 327 -14.86 -16.26 14.12
N LEU A 328 -15.22 -15.43 13.14
CA LEU A 328 -14.34 -14.94 12.10
C LEU A 328 -14.04 -13.47 12.36
N HIS A 329 -12.78 -13.07 12.18
CA HIS A 329 -12.39 -11.68 12.39
C HIS A 329 -13.19 -10.75 11.47
N GLY A 330 -13.82 -9.74 12.06
CA GLY A 330 -14.64 -8.78 11.32
C GLY A 330 -13.83 -7.70 10.61
N ARG A 331 -12.54 -7.60 10.94
CA ARG A 331 -11.65 -6.54 10.48
C ARG A 331 -10.43 -7.10 9.76
N SER A 332 -9.93 -6.32 8.80
CA SER A 332 -8.60 -6.49 8.23
C SER A 332 -7.53 -6.33 9.31
N LEU A 333 -6.49 -7.16 9.30
CA LEU A 333 -5.33 -6.94 10.16
C LEU A 333 -4.59 -5.69 9.67
N MET A 334 -4.35 -4.74 10.58
CA MET A 334 -3.74 -3.47 10.22
C MET A 334 -2.24 -3.46 10.51
N LEU A 335 -1.48 -3.02 9.49
CA LEU A 335 -0.09 -2.60 9.59
C LEU A 335 -0.06 -1.07 9.52
N LEU A 336 1.01 -0.46 10.06
CA LEU A 336 1.24 0.98 9.91
C LEU A 336 2.53 1.21 9.13
N ARG A 337 2.48 2.01 8.07
CA ARG A 337 3.71 2.44 7.39
C ARG A 337 4.20 3.74 8.02
N ASN A 338 5.31 3.65 8.77
CA ASN A 338 6.08 4.80 9.21
C ASN A 338 6.82 5.43 8.03
N VAL A 339 7.36 6.63 8.19
CA VAL A 339 8.23 7.22 7.17
C VAL A 339 9.64 6.62 7.18
N GLY A 340 10.36 6.80 6.08
CA GLY A 340 11.75 6.37 5.91
C GLY A 340 12.78 7.23 6.66
N HIS A 341 14.04 7.13 6.25
CA HIS A 341 15.17 7.79 6.96
C HIS A 341 15.47 9.22 6.49
N LEU A 342 14.88 9.68 5.37
CA LEU A 342 15.29 10.92 4.71
C LEU A 342 14.87 12.19 5.46
N MET A 343 13.56 12.32 5.75
CA MET A 343 12.97 13.59 6.12
C MET A 343 13.18 13.93 7.60
N THR A 344 13.32 15.22 7.87
CA THR A 344 13.15 15.83 9.19
C THR A 344 11.75 16.45 9.30
N ASN A 345 11.34 16.79 10.52
CA ASN A 345 10.02 17.38 10.75
C ASN A 345 10.09 18.45 11.84
N PRO A 346 9.47 19.63 11.66
CA PRO A 346 9.49 20.73 12.63
C PRO A 346 8.62 20.48 13.87
N ALA A 347 7.93 19.35 13.98
CA ALA A 347 7.14 19.02 15.17
C ALA A 347 7.99 18.97 16.44
N ILE A 348 9.24 18.53 16.34
CA ILE A 348 10.21 18.52 17.44
C ILE A 348 11.56 19.04 16.95
N LEU A 349 12.16 19.94 17.73
CA LEU A 349 13.50 20.44 17.47
C LEU A 349 14.47 20.01 18.58
N VAL A 350 15.72 19.80 18.22
CA VAL A 350 16.86 19.64 19.15
C VAL A 350 17.91 20.68 18.76
N ASP A 351 18.30 21.52 19.70
CA ASP A 351 19.24 22.63 19.46
C ASP A 351 18.85 23.53 18.25
N GLY A 352 17.53 23.72 18.07
CA GLY A 352 16.95 24.53 16.98
C GLY A 352 16.82 23.82 15.64
N ALA A 353 17.33 22.59 15.49
CA ALA A 353 17.23 21.79 14.27
C ALA A 353 16.08 20.77 14.36
N GLU A 354 15.41 20.53 13.26
CA GLU A 354 14.37 19.49 13.16
C GLU A 354 14.96 18.09 13.41
N ILE A 355 14.21 17.23 14.09
CA ILE A 355 14.59 15.82 14.25
C ILE A 355 14.20 14.99 13.04
N TYR A 356 14.83 13.83 12.85
CA TYR A 356 14.44 12.88 11.83
C TYR A 356 13.04 12.33 12.09
N GLU A 357 12.16 12.44 11.11
CA GLU A 357 10.77 12.04 11.21
C GLU A 357 10.60 10.53 11.41
N GLY A 358 11.47 9.73 10.79
CA GLY A 358 11.47 8.27 10.98
C GLY A 358 11.80 7.84 12.41
N ILE A 359 12.67 8.58 13.11
CA ILE A 359 12.95 8.35 14.54
C ILE A 359 11.73 8.76 15.37
N MET A 360 11.13 9.91 15.07
CA MET A 360 9.91 10.38 15.73
C MET A 360 8.78 9.36 15.60
N ASP A 361 8.49 8.87 14.41
CA ASP A 361 7.46 7.85 14.18
C ASP A 361 7.73 6.58 14.99
N ALA A 362 8.98 6.10 15.03
CA ALA A 362 9.36 4.88 15.76
C ALA A 362 9.18 4.99 17.28
N LEU A 363 9.19 6.20 17.82
CA LEU A 363 9.01 6.45 19.26
C LEU A 363 7.56 6.80 19.63
N ILE A 364 6.76 7.25 18.67
CA ILE A 364 5.35 7.64 18.90
C ILE A 364 4.40 6.50 18.51
N THR A 365 4.53 5.95 17.30
CA THR A 365 3.52 4.99 16.81
C THR A 365 3.39 3.72 17.64
N PRO A 366 4.47 3.16 18.25
CA PRO A 366 4.29 2.04 19.17
C PRO A 366 3.57 2.42 20.47
N LEU A 367 3.80 3.63 21.01
CA LEU A 367 3.05 4.14 22.16
C LEU A 367 1.53 4.16 21.85
N LEU A 368 1.15 4.61 20.65
CA LEU A 368 -0.24 4.66 20.21
C LEU A 368 -0.87 3.26 20.09
N SER A 369 -0.08 2.22 20.02
CA SER A 369 -0.50 0.83 19.85
C SER A 369 -0.62 0.06 21.17
N PHE A 370 -0.33 0.67 22.32
CA PHE A 370 -0.28 0.00 23.61
C PHE A 370 -1.57 -0.71 23.99
N ALA A 371 -2.73 -0.09 23.73
CA ALA A 371 -4.03 -0.70 24.03
C ALA A 371 -4.22 -2.03 23.28
N ASP A 372 -3.73 -2.14 22.07
CA ASP A 372 -3.75 -3.38 21.30
C ASP A 372 -2.67 -4.36 21.77
N ILE A 373 -1.42 -3.93 21.88
CA ILE A 373 -0.29 -4.78 22.30
C ILE A 373 -0.53 -5.40 23.67
N LYS A 374 -1.01 -4.61 24.64
CA LYS A 374 -1.29 -5.06 26.00
C LYS A 374 -2.60 -5.83 26.15
N GLY A 375 -3.43 -5.86 25.11
CA GLY A 375 -4.67 -6.64 25.10
C GLY A 375 -5.87 -6.00 25.77
N GLU A 376 -5.87 -4.70 25.93
CA GLU A 376 -6.95 -3.93 26.55
C GLU A 376 -8.08 -3.58 25.57
N ASN A 377 -7.84 -3.73 24.25
CA ASN A 377 -8.81 -3.47 23.20
C ASN A 377 -9.68 -4.71 22.94
N GLU A 378 -11.00 -4.58 23.07
CA GLU A 378 -11.96 -5.65 22.75
C GLU A 378 -11.92 -6.01 21.25
N ASN A 379 -11.68 -5.03 20.37
CA ASN A 379 -11.53 -5.20 18.92
C ASN A 379 -10.05 -5.35 18.54
N LYS A 380 -9.37 -6.33 19.11
CA LYS A 380 -7.93 -6.53 18.87
C LYS A 380 -7.54 -6.55 17.41
N ASN A 381 -6.47 -5.82 17.10
CA ASN A 381 -5.78 -5.92 15.83
C ASN A 381 -4.86 -7.15 15.81
N SER A 382 -3.81 -7.17 16.64
CA SER A 382 -2.94 -8.33 16.77
C SER A 382 -3.35 -9.21 17.93
N ARG A 383 -3.59 -10.50 17.67
CA ARG A 383 -3.86 -11.50 18.71
C ARG A 383 -2.57 -12.13 19.26
N LYS A 384 -1.43 -11.73 18.67
CA LYS A 384 -0.08 -12.20 19.06
C LYS A 384 0.70 -11.17 19.87
N GLY A 385 0.12 -9.99 20.13
CA GLY A 385 0.79 -8.91 20.87
C GLY A 385 1.91 -8.23 20.08
N SER A 386 1.85 -8.26 18.77
CA SER A 386 2.83 -7.64 17.87
C SER A 386 2.29 -6.34 17.27
N MET A 387 3.20 -5.44 16.92
CA MET A 387 2.93 -4.29 16.07
C MET A 387 3.69 -4.46 14.74
N TYR A 388 2.99 -4.31 13.64
CA TYR A 388 3.52 -4.50 12.30
C TYR A 388 3.81 -3.14 11.67
N ILE A 389 5.09 -2.83 11.48
CA ILE A 389 5.55 -1.55 10.91
C ILE A 389 6.14 -1.79 9.54
N VAL A 390 5.58 -1.13 8.53
CA VAL A 390 6.17 -1.06 7.20
C VAL A 390 7.22 0.02 7.20
N LYS A 391 8.44 -0.32 6.81
CA LYS A 391 9.56 0.62 6.69
C LYS A 391 9.92 0.85 5.22
N PRO A 392 9.61 2.05 4.68
CA PRO A 392 9.83 2.36 3.28
C PRO A 392 11.23 2.88 3.00
N LYS A 393 11.60 2.86 1.71
CA LYS A 393 12.70 3.64 1.13
C LYS A 393 14.07 3.41 1.80
N MET A 394 14.36 2.18 2.21
CA MET A 394 15.68 1.81 2.72
C MET A 394 16.64 1.44 1.60
N HIS A 395 17.85 1.94 1.66
CA HIS A 395 18.91 1.71 0.68
C HIS A 395 19.97 0.74 1.23
N GLY A 396 19.75 -0.53 1.03
CA GLY A 396 20.70 -1.59 1.34
C GLY A 396 20.68 -2.09 2.78
N PRO A 397 21.53 -3.11 3.09
CA PRO A 397 21.45 -3.84 4.35
C PRO A 397 21.81 -3.00 5.58
N GLU A 398 22.69 -2.00 5.47
CA GLU A 398 23.05 -1.14 6.60
C GLU A 398 21.86 -0.30 7.07
N GLU A 399 21.01 0.14 6.14
CA GLU A 399 19.81 0.91 6.50
C GLU A 399 18.72 0.03 7.11
N VAL A 400 18.62 -1.24 6.69
CA VAL A 400 17.76 -2.22 7.36
C VAL A 400 18.27 -2.51 8.78
N ALA A 401 19.58 -2.69 8.96
CA ALA A 401 20.18 -2.86 10.28
C ALA A 401 19.91 -1.65 11.21
N PHE A 402 19.97 -0.44 10.66
CA PHE A 402 19.62 0.77 11.40
C PHE A 402 18.14 0.81 11.81
N ALA A 403 17.23 0.39 10.93
CA ALA A 403 15.81 0.29 11.28
C ALA A 403 15.57 -0.73 12.40
N VAL A 404 16.27 -1.86 12.39
CA VAL A 404 16.23 -2.86 13.47
C VAL A 404 16.73 -2.27 14.79
N GLU A 405 17.87 -1.58 14.78
CA GLU A 405 18.40 -0.88 15.97
C GLU A 405 17.41 0.16 16.49
N LEU A 406 16.79 0.93 15.60
CA LEU A 406 15.77 1.91 15.97
C LEU A 406 14.57 1.25 16.66
N PHE A 407 14.10 0.10 16.16
CA PHE A 407 13.00 -0.64 16.78
C PHE A 407 13.39 -1.21 18.15
N GLU A 408 14.58 -1.75 18.28
CA GLU A 408 15.11 -2.20 19.58
C GLU A 408 15.17 -1.07 20.61
N ARG A 409 15.68 0.08 20.21
CA ARG A 409 15.77 1.26 21.07
C ARG A 409 14.37 1.81 21.42
N SER A 410 13.42 1.75 20.51
CA SER A 410 12.02 2.13 20.76
C SER A 410 11.36 1.18 21.76
N GLU A 411 11.55 -0.13 21.62
CA GLU A 411 11.05 -1.12 22.58
C GLU A 411 11.61 -0.88 23.98
N GLN A 412 12.92 -0.63 24.10
CA GLN A 412 13.58 -0.31 25.37
C GLN A 412 13.04 0.98 25.97
N ALA A 413 12.91 2.04 25.17
CA ALA A 413 12.42 3.34 25.62
C ALA A 413 10.98 3.30 26.13
N LEU A 414 10.16 2.41 25.55
CA LEU A 414 8.74 2.25 25.87
C LEU A 414 8.45 1.10 26.84
N GLY A 415 9.46 0.34 27.24
CA GLY A 415 9.28 -0.84 28.11
C GLY A 415 8.50 -1.97 27.46
N LEU A 416 8.59 -2.11 26.14
CA LEU A 416 7.98 -3.22 25.42
C LEU A 416 8.88 -4.46 25.41
N PRO A 417 8.30 -5.67 25.37
CA PRO A 417 9.10 -6.88 25.18
C PRO A 417 9.91 -6.79 23.88
N ALA A 418 11.09 -7.37 23.88
CA ALA A 418 11.94 -7.43 22.69
C ALA A 418 11.21 -8.10 21.53
N LYS A 419 11.41 -7.58 20.33
CA LYS A 419 10.81 -8.07 19.06
C LYS A 419 9.27 -7.94 18.99
N THR A 420 8.67 -7.10 19.80
CA THR A 420 7.27 -6.70 19.67
C THR A 420 7.02 -5.97 18.35
N LEU A 421 7.97 -5.11 17.96
CA LEU A 421 7.92 -4.37 16.69
C LEU A 421 8.46 -5.24 15.56
N LYS A 422 7.58 -5.57 14.63
CA LYS A 422 7.90 -6.33 13.42
C LYS A 422 8.15 -5.37 12.26
N ILE A 423 8.93 -5.81 11.28
CA ILE A 423 9.27 -4.98 10.12
C ILE A 423 8.75 -5.58 8.82
N GLY A 424 8.04 -4.78 8.03
CA GLY A 424 7.80 -5.02 6.62
C GLY A 424 8.85 -4.26 5.80
N ILE A 425 9.69 -4.98 5.07
CA ILE A 425 10.72 -4.40 4.24
C ILE A 425 10.13 -4.09 2.87
N MET A 426 10.11 -2.80 2.49
CA MET A 426 9.81 -2.41 1.12
C MET A 426 11.07 -2.59 0.26
N ASP A 427 10.99 -3.47 -0.73
CA ASP A 427 12.00 -3.64 -1.77
C ASP A 427 11.69 -2.65 -2.90
N GLU A 428 12.05 -1.40 -2.69
CA GLU A 428 11.67 -0.29 -3.56
C GLU A 428 12.83 0.68 -3.86
N GLU A 429 14.03 0.31 -3.44
CA GLU A 429 15.25 1.03 -3.79
C GLU A 429 16.26 0.07 -4.40
N ARG A 430 16.97 0.51 -5.43
CA ARG A 430 17.81 -0.39 -6.23
C ARG A 430 18.88 -1.11 -5.41
N ARG A 431 19.53 -0.40 -4.47
CA ARG A 431 20.56 -0.98 -3.60
C ARG A 431 20.01 -2.03 -2.64
N THR A 432 18.73 -1.95 -2.28
CA THR A 432 18.03 -3.01 -1.55
C THR A 432 17.72 -4.20 -2.44
N SER A 433 17.21 -3.97 -3.66
CA SER A 433 16.89 -5.05 -4.60
C SER A 433 18.09 -5.93 -4.93
N VAL A 434 19.25 -5.32 -5.20
CA VAL A 434 20.47 -6.06 -5.58
C VAL A 434 21.15 -6.75 -4.39
N ASN A 435 20.80 -6.39 -3.15
CA ASN A 435 21.31 -6.97 -1.90
C ASN A 435 20.18 -7.53 -1.02
N LEU A 436 19.08 -7.97 -1.60
CA LEU A 436 17.86 -8.29 -0.85
C LEU A 436 18.07 -9.38 0.22
N LYS A 437 18.81 -10.43 -0.08
CA LYS A 437 19.12 -11.49 0.90
C LYS A 437 19.83 -10.92 2.12
N ASN A 438 20.81 -10.06 1.91
CA ASN A 438 21.53 -9.36 2.98
C ASN A 438 20.61 -8.42 3.78
N CYS A 439 19.68 -7.74 3.12
CA CYS A 439 18.68 -6.91 3.79
C CYS A 439 17.78 -7.74 4.72
N ILE A 440 17.24 -8.84 4.24
CA ILE A 440 16.39 -9.74 5.06
C ILE A 440 17.19 -10.31 6.24
N ALA A 441 18.46 -10.66 6.03
CA ALA A 441 19.32 -11.20 7.08
C ALA A 441 19.48 -10.25 8.27
N GLN A 442 19.52 -8.93 8.03
CA GLN A 442 19.61 -7.92 9.10
C GLN A 442 18.36 -7.88 10.00
N ALA A 443 17.23 -8.33 9.50
CA ALA A 443 15.94 -8.29 10.20
C ALA A 443 15.31 -9.69 10.33
N LYS A 444 16.09 -10.76 10.28
CA LYS A 444 15.61 -12.14 10.16
C LYS A 444 14.63 -12.60 11.25
N ASP A 445 14.67 -11.98 12.41
CA ASP A 445 13.80 -12.29 13.55
C ASP A 445 12.64 -11.28 13.75
N ARG A 446 12.50 -10.31 12.83
CA ARG A 446 11.44 -9.28 12.83
C ARG A 446 10.68 -9.21 11.51
N THR A 447 11.21 -9.75 10.42
CA THR A 447 10.61 -9.64 9.08
C THR A 447 9.24 -10.31 9.03
N ILE A 448 8.24 -9.53 8.62
CA ILE A 448 6.86 -10.00 8.40
C ILE A 448 6.39 -9.82 6.97
N PHE A 449 7.08 -9.05 6.16
CA PHE A 449 6.93 -9.07 4.72
C PHE A 449 8.15 -8.48 4.00
N ILE A 450 8.27 -8.85 2.73
CA ILE A 450 8.95 -8.09 1.69
C ILE A 450 7.92 -7.74 0.62
N ASN A 451 8.08 -6.59 -0.01
CA ASN A 451 7.13 -6.13 -1.04
C ASN A 451 7.87 -5.38 -2.15
N THR A 452 7.53 -5.67 -3.39
CA THR A 452 8.02 -4.92 -4.55
C THR A 452 7.23 -3.64 -4.76
N GLY A 453 7.67 -2.54 -4.16
CA GLY A 453 7.17 -1.19 -4.40
C GLY A 453 7.68 -0.66 -5.72
N PHE A 454 7.16 -1.17 -6.84
CA PHE A 454 7.72 -0.96 -8.17
C PHE A 454 7.73 0.51 -8.62
N MET A 455 6.85 1.34 -8.10
CA MET A 455 6.78 2.76 -8.47
C MET A 455 8.02 3.51 -7.95
N ASP A 456 8.31 3.44 -6.65
CA ASP A 456 9.54 3.99 -6.09
C ASP A 456 10.79 3.35 -6.68
N ARG A 457 10.75 2.03 -6.87
CA ARG A 457 11.85 1.29 -7.48
C ARG A 457 12.18 1.80 -8.89
N THR A 458 11.15 2.10 -9.69
CA THR A 458 11.31 2.71 -11.01
C THR A 458 11.90 4.13 -10.92
N GLY A 459 11.45 4.93 -9.97
CA GLY A 459 12.00 6.26 -9.72
C GLY A 459 13.48 6.22 -9.34
N ASP A 460 13.87 5.27 -8.50
CA ASP A 460 15.28 5.06 -8.14
C ASP A 460 16.13 4.52 -9.30
N GLU A 461 15.57 3.66 -10.14
CA GLU A 461 16.21 3.21 -11.38
C GLU A 461 16.58 4.39 -12.26
N ILE A 462 15.64 5.32 -12.50
CA ILE A 462 15.88 6.50 -13.34
C ILE A 462 16.95 7.39 -12.70
N HIS A 463 16.86 7.68 -11.40
CA HIS A 463 17.81 8.54 -10.72
C HIS A 463 19.23 7.95 -10.70
N THR A 464 19.35 6.65 -10.40
CA THR A 464 20.64 5.96 -10.37
C THR A 464 21.36 6.05 -11.72
N PHE A 465 20.63 6.02 -12.82
CA PHE A 465 21.17 6.09 -14.17
C PHE A 465 20.96 7.45 -14.86
N MET A 466 20.74 8.50 -14.08
CA MET A 466 20.50 9.85 -14.63
C MET A 466 21.58 10.30 -15.61
N GLU A 467 22.84 9.97 -15.35
CA GLU A 467 24.00 10.35 -16.19
C GLU A 467 24.37 9.30 -17.25
N ALA A 468 23.74 8.14 -17.24
CA ALA A 468 24.13 7.03 -18.12
C ALA A 468 23.59 7.16 -19.55
N GLY A 469 22.43 7.79 -19.72
CA GLY A 469 21.77 7.96 -21.01
C GLY A 469 20.27 8.20 -20.87
N PRO A 470 19.58 8.45 -21.99
CA PRO A 470 18.15 8.65 -21.99
C PRO A 470 17.40 7.34 -21.70
N PHE A 471 16.38 7.41 -20.85
CA PHE A 471 15.48 6.30 -20.59
C PHE A 471 14.48 6.11 -21.73
N VAL A 472 14.01 4.88 -21.91
CA VAL A 472 12.83 4.59 -22.74
C VAL A 472 11.63 5.38 -22.24
N ARG A 473 10.55 5.47 -23.03
CA ARG A 473 9.31 6.12 -22.59
C ARG A 473 8.79 5.48 -21.31
N LYS A 474 8.15 6.25 -20.46
CA LYS A 474 7.68 5.79 -19.14
C LYS A 474 6.86 4.50 -19.22
N GLY A 475 5.96 4.38 -20.20
CA GLY A 475 5.18 3.18 -20.43
C GLY A 475 5.97 1.93 -20.83
N GLU A 476 7.21 2.09 -21.29
CA GLU A 476 8.07 0.99 -21.76
C GLU A 476 9.03 0.49 -20.67
N VAL A 477 9.20 1.23 -19.57
CA VAL A 477 10.19 0.91 -18.52
C VAL A 477 9.97 -0.48 -17.92
N LYS A 478 8.71 -0.86 -17.71
CA LYS A 478 8.34 -2.17 -17.14
C LYS A 478 8.47 -3.35 -18.11
N SER A 479 8.55 -3.09 -19.40
CA SER A 479 8.76 -4.14 -20.41
C SER A 479 10.24 -4.48 -20.61
N GLN A 480 11.15 -3.75 -19.96
CA GLN A 480 12.59 -3.98 -20.04
C GLN A 480 13.03 -5.10 -19.09
N ILE A 481 14.17 -5.69 -19.37
CA ILE A 481 14.67 -6.93 -18.72
C ILE A 481 14.84 -6.81 -17.20
N TRP A 482 15.13 -5.63 -16.68
CA TRP A 482 15.34 -5.42 -15.24
C TRP A 482 14.07 -5.68 -14.42
N PHE A 483 12.90 -5.38 -14.97
CA PHE A 483 11.64 -5.42 -14.22
C PHE A 483 11.17 -6.84 -13.91
N PRO A 484 11.10 -7.77 -14.87
CA PRO A 484 10.84 -9.19 -14.55
C PRO A 484 11.87 -9.78 -13.59
N ALA A 485 13.14 -9.42 -13.72
CA ALA A 485 14.18 -9.85 -12.79
C ALA A 485 13.92 -9.33 -11.36
N TYR A 486 13.57 -8.07 -11.21
CA TYR A 486 13.19 -7.45 -9.94
C TYR A 486 12.01 -8.18 -9.27
N GLU A 487 10.92 -8.36 -9.99
CA GLU A 487 9.71 -9.00 -9.47
C GLU A 487 9.92 -10.49 -9.13
N ASN A 488 10.66 -11.20 -9.95
CA ASN A 488 10.95 -12.61 -9.73
C ASN A 488 11.94 -12.82 -8.58
N ARG A 489 13.07 -12.09 -8.58
CA ARG A 489 14.11 -12.26 -7.56
C ARG A 489 13.59 -11.95 -6.15
N ASN A 490 12.72 -10.98 -6.01
CA ASN A 490 12.08 -10.68 -4.73
C ASN A 490 11.35 -11.92 -4.17
N VAL A 491 10.49 -12.55 -4.95
CA VAL A 491 9.77 -13.77 -4.54
C VAL A 491 10.74 -14.91 -4.24
N MET A 492 11.67 -15.18 -5.13
CA MET A 492 12.57 -16.32 -5.02
C MET A 492 13.53 -16.21 -3.83
N ILE A 493 14.10 -15.03 -3.60
CA ILE A 493 14.96 -14.76 -2.44
C ILE A 493 14.14 -14.84 -1.14
N GLY A 494 12.93 -14.30 -1.12
CA GLY A 494 12.03 -14.44 0.02
C GLY A 494 11.72 -15.89 0.36
N LEU A 495 11.44 -16.72 -0.62
CA LEU A 495 11.21 -18.17 -0.41
C LEU A 495 12.47 -18.88 0.10
N GLN A 496 13.64 -18.58 -0.47
CA GLN A 496 14.91 -19.12 -0.03
C GLN A 496 15.25 -18.70 1.42
N ALA A 497 14.87 -17.48 1.82
CA ALA A 497 15.05 -16.99 3.19
C ALA A 497 13.97 -17.50 4.17
N GLY A 498 13.06 -18.37 3.73
CA GLY A 498 12.08 -19.03 4.60
C GLY A 498 10.86 -18.21 4.96
N LEU A 499 10.44 -17.27 4.11
CA LEU A 499 9.26 -16.44 4.37
C LEU A 499 7.96 -17.23 4.30
N ARG A 500 7.89 -18.30 3.49
CA ARG A 500 6.70 -19.13 3.38
C ARG A 500 6.23 -19.66 4.74
N GLY A 501 4.99 -19.41 5.10
CA GLY A 501 4.41 -19.83 6.38
C GLY A 501 4.81 -18.95 7.58
N LYS A 502 5.52 -17.83 7.37
CA LYS A 502 5.98 -16.91 8.43
C LYS A 502 5.76 -15.45 8.10
N ALA A 503 5.83 -15.07 6.84
CA ALA A 503 5.79 -13.69 6.37
C ALA A 503 5.14 -13.60 4.99
N GLN A 504 4.69 -12.40 4.63
CA GLN A 504 4.14 -12.12 3.31
C GLN A 504 5.26 -11.88 2.29
N ILE A 505 4.96 -12.24 1.05
CA ILE A 505 5.67 -11.81 -0.15
C ILE A 505 4.66 -11.01 -0.96
N GLY A 506 4.81 -9.68 -1.00
CA GLY A 506 3.83 -8.77 -1.56
C GLY A 506 4.26 -8.16 -2.89
N LYS A 507 3.29 -7.72 -3.65
CA LYS A 507 3.47 -7.01 -4.92
C LYS A 507 2.66 -5.72 -4.98
N GLY A 508 2.92 -4.94 -6.01
CA GLY A 508 2.53 -3.53 -6.13
C GLY A 508 1.03 -3.27 -6.32
N MET A 509 0.74 -1.97 -6.29
CA MET A 509 -0.60 -1.40 -6.39
C MET A 509 -1.19 -1.52 -7.79
N TRP A 510 -2.49 -1.83 -7.86
CA TRP A 510 -3.28 -1.60 -9.07
C TRP A 510 -3.59 -0.09 -9.19
N PRO A 511 -3.12 0.59 -10.24
CA PRO A 511 -3.16 2.05 -10.27
C PRO A 511 -4.46 2.65 -10.83
N LYS A 512 -5.37 1.81 -11.39
CA LYS A 512 -6.58 2.25 -12.11
C LYS A 512 -7.85 1.85 -11.34
N PRO A 513 -8.27 2.63 -10.33
CA PRO A 513 -9.32 2.22 -9.40
C PRO A 513 -10.69 2.00 -10.04
N ASP A 514 -10.97 2.63 -11.20
CA ASP A 514 -12.23 2.49 -11.94
C ASP A 514 -12.19 1.38 -13.01
N MET A 515 -11.01 0.79 -13.29
CA MET A 515 -10.81 -0.25 -14.30
C MET A 515 -10.59 -1.62 -13.66
N LEU A 516 -11.60 -2.13 -12.98
CA LEU A 516 -11.50 -3.40 -12.25
C LEU A 516 -11.62 -4.61 -13.15
N LEU A 517 -12.18 -4.47 -14.37
CA LEU A 517 -12.17 -5.55 -15.37
C LEU A 517 -10.74 -5.90 -15.81
N ASP A 518 -9.94 -4.88 -16.10
CA ASP A 518 -8.53 -5.09 -16.46
C ASP A 518 -7.76 -5.72 -15.28
N MET A 519 -8.01 -5.25 -14.07
CA MET A 519 -7.46 -5.85 -12.86
C MET A 519 -7.85 -7.33 -12.71
N TYR A 520 -9.12 -7.64 -12.90
CA TYR A 520 -9.63 -9.01 -12.84
C TYR A 520 -8.94 -9.92 -13.86
N LYS A 521 -8.68 -9.43 -15.07
CA LYS A 521 -8.02 -10.19 -16.12
C LYS A 521 -6.52 -10.39 -15.91
N THR A 522 -5.84 -9.46 -15.27
CA THR A 522 -4.37 -9.41 -15.28
C THR A 522 -3.72 -9.60 -13.92
N LYS A 523 -4.32 -9.12 -12.83
CA LYS A 523 -3.67 -9.13 -11.51
C LYS A 523 -3.54 -10.52 -10.87
N ILE A 524 -4.18 -11.55 -11.46
CA ILE A 524 -3.96 -12.95 -11.08
C ILE A 524 -2.49 -13.38 -11.26
N GLU A 525 -1.74 -12.69 -12.11
CA GLU A 525 -0.30 -12.91 -12.27
C GLU A 525 0.48 -12.79 -10.96
N HIS A 526 0.01 -11.98 -10.01
CA HIS A 526 0.66 -11.81 -8.72
C HIS A 526 0.62 -13.07 -7.85
N PRO A 527 -0.54 -13.65 -7.51
CA PRO A 527 -0.58 -14.93 -6.81
C PRO A 527 0.05 -16.08 -7.60
N GLU A 528 -0.08 -16.11 -8.92
CA GLU A 528 0.56 -17.11 -9.77
C GLU A 528 2.09 -17.00 -9.75
N ALA A 529 2.64 -15.81 -9.53
CA ALA A 529 4.07 -15.60 -9.31
C ALA A 529 4.54 -15.98 -7.90
N GLY A 530 3.65 -16.41 -7.01
CA GLY A 530 3.97 -16.79 -5.64
C GLY A 530 3.85 -15.69 -4.59
N ALA A 531 3.27 -14.54 -4.94
CA ALA A 531 3.01 -13.48 -3.98
C ALA A 531 1.78 -13.79 -3.12
N SER A 532 1.93 -13.72 -1.80
CA SER A 532 0.84 -13.97 -0.85
C SER A 532 -0.05 -12.75 -0.59
N CYS A 533 0.36 -11.58 -1.06
CA CYS A 533 -0.51 -10.40 -1.10
C CYS A 533 -0.10 -9.48 -2.26
N ALA A 534 -1.04 -8.63 -2.66
CA ALA A 534 -0.76 -7.54 -3.59
C ALA A 534 -1.68 -6.36 -3.28
N TRP A 535 -1.23 -5.16 -3.57
CA TRP A 535 -1.91 -3.94 -3.20
C TRP A 535 -3.08 -3.62 -4.14
N VAL A 536 -4.16 -3.18 -3.54
CA VAL A 536 -5.37 -2.73 -4.23
C VAL A 536 -5.80 -1.34 -3.72
N PRO A 537 -6.43 -0.52 -4.60
CA PRO A 537 -6.68 0.88 -4.29
C PRO A 537 -8.00 1.14 -3.53
N SER A 538 -8.84 0.13 -3.37
CA SER A 538 -10.18 0.31 -2.79
C SER A 538 -10.74 -0.98 -2.21
N PRO A 539 -11.74 -0.89 -1.30
CA PRO A 539 -12.47 -2.06 -0.81
C PRO A 539 -13.10 -2.92 -1.94
N SER A 540 -13.67 -2.29 -2.95
CA SER A 540 -14.22 -3.01 -4.12
C SER A 540 -13.11 -3.71 -4.91
N GLY A 541 -11.95 -3.07 -5.08
CA GLY A 541 -10.77 -3.69 -5.65
C GLY A 541 -10.31 -4.92 -4.84
N ALA A 542 -10.38 -4.86 -3.52
CA ALA A 542 -10.06 -6.00 -2.66
C ALA A 542 -11.01 -7.19 -2.88
N VAL A 543 -12.30 -6.93 -3.03
CA VAL A 543 -13.31 -7.98 -3.32
C VAL A 543 -13.02 -8.67 -4.66
N ILE A 544 -12.79 -7.90 -5.71
CA ILE A 544 -12.49 -8.47 -7.04
C ILE A 544 -11.15 -9.21 -7.02
N HIS A 545 -10.14 -8.66 -6.37
CA HIS A 545 -8.83 -9.32 -6.26
C HIS A 545 -8.88 -10.60 -5.40
N ALA A 546 -9.78 -10.69 -4.42
CA ALA A 546 -9.98 -11.90 -3.62
C ALA A 546 -10.33 -13.13 -4.49
N ILE A 547 -11.01 -12.94 -5.61
CA ILE A 547 -11.32 -14.01 -6.56
C ILE A 547 -10.03 -14.72 -7.04
N HIS A 548 -8.96 -13.98 -7.28
CA HIS A 548 -7.69 -14.52 -7.73
C HIS A 548 -7.06 -15.48 -6.72
N TYR A 549 -7.23 -15.24 -5.43
CA TYR A 549 -6.71 -16.12 -4.37
C TYR A 549 -7.58 -17.39 -4.17
N HIS A 550 -8.81 -17.39 -4.69
CA HIS A 550 -9.61 -18.61 -4.83
C HIS A 550 -9.17 -19.42 -6.05
N GLN A 551 -8.80 -18.75 -7.13
CA GLN A 551 -8.35 -19.38 -8.39
C GLN A 551 -6.93 -19.94 -8.29
N SER A 552 -6.05 -19.29 -7.52
CA SER A 552 -4.65 -19.68 -7.34
C SER A 552 -4.34 -19.99 -5.88
N ASN A 553 -3.90 -21.22 -5.59
CA ASN A 553 -3.40 -21.59 -4.27
C ASN A 553 -1.95 -21.17 -4.13
N VAL A 554 -1.73 -20.01 -3.51
CA VAL A 554 -0.39 -19.43 -3.36
C VAL A 554 0.56 -20.34 -2.58
N SER A 555 0.09 -21.01 -1.52
CA SER A 555 0.93 -21.90 -0.72
C SER A 555 1.49 -23.07 -1.53
N GLU A 556 0.66 -23.67 -2.39
CA GLU A 556 1.13 -24.73 -3.30
C GLU A 556 2.04 -24.15 -4.38
N ARG A 557 1.71 -22.98 -4.93
CA ARG A 557 2.58 -22.31 -5.91
C ARG A 557 3.95 -21.99 -5.33
N GLN A 558 4.03 -21.54 -4.11
CA GLN A 558 5.30 -21.27 -3.43
C GLN A 558 6.13 -22.56 -3.24
N LYS A 559 5.50 -23.72 -2.97
CA LYS A 559 6.19 -25.01 -2.91
C LYS A 559 6.84 -25.38 -4.24
N GLU A 560 6.12 -25.19 -5.35
CA GLU A 560 6.66 -25.43 -6.69
C GLU A 560 7.88 -24.56 -6.96
N LEU A 561 7.80 -23.28 -6.60
CA LEU A 561 8.86 -22.30 -6.82
C LEU A 561 10.13 -22.57 -6.01
N LEU A 562 10.05 -23.23 -4.84
CA LEU A 562 11.21 -23.59 -4.02
C LEU A 562 12.27 -24.39 -4.78
N ASN A 563 11.88 -25.08 -5.84
CA ASN A 563 12.79 -25.90 -6.67
C ASN A 563 13.34 -25.13 -7.89
N THR A 564 13.04 -23.83 -8.01
CA THR A 564 13.50 -23.00 -9.12
C THR A 564 14.57 -22.01 -8.67
N GLN A 565 15.34 -21.48 -9.62
CA GLN A 565 16.36 -20.46 -9.33
C GLN A 565 15.82 -19.06 -9.65
N PRO A 566 16.27 -18.02 -8.93
CA PRO A 566 15.97 -16.64 -9.28
C PRO A 566 16.50 -16.29 -10.67
N LEU A 567 15.84 -15.35 -11.33
CA LEU A 567 16.38 -14.74 -12.55
C LEU A 567 17.71 -14.04 -12.26
N SER A 568 18.48 -13.78 -13.31
CA SER A 568 19.84 -13.27 -13.21
C SER A 568 19.94 -11.91 -12.50
N LEU A 569 20.96 -11.76 -11.64
CA LEU A 569 21.34 -10.45 -11.11
C LEU A 569 21.81 -9.50 -12.23
N ASP A 570 22.41 -10.04 -13.29
CA ASP A 570 22.86 -9.25 -14.43
C ASP A 570 21.67 -8.61 -15.18
N ASP A 571 20.55 -9.32 -15.29
CA ASP A 571 19.30 -8.76 -15.82
C ASP A 571 18.78 -7.61 -14.94
N LEU A 572 18.78 -7.81 -13.63
CA LEU A 572 18.38 -6.78 -12.66
C LEU A 572 19.27 -5.53 -12.73
N LEU A 573 20.56 -5.70 -13.02
CA LEU A 573 21.53 -4.60 -13.11
C LEU A 573 21.49 -3.86 -14.45
N THR A 574 20.80 -4.39 -15.46
CA THR A 574 20.72 -3.82 -16.80
C THR A 574 19.69 -2.71 -16.85
N PRO A 575 20.08 -1.44 -17.05
CA PRO A 575 19.17 -0.32 -17.00
C PRO A 575 18.28 -0.22 -18.25
N PRO A 576 17.05 0.32 -18.13
CA PRO A 576 16.13 0.52 -19.26
C PRO A 576 16.48 1.78 -20.08
N LEU A 577 17.71 1.86 -20.57
CA LEU A 577 18.17 2.94 -21.43
C LEU A 577 17.66 2.75 -22.87
N ALA A 578 17.32 3.85 -23.53
CA ALA A 578 16.93 3.83 -24.93
C ALA A 578 18.16 3.57 -25.81
N THR A 579 18.08 2.56 -26.65
CA THR A 579 19.08 2.26 -27.70
C THR A 579 18.85 3.10 -28.96
N ASP A 580 17.60 3.57 -29.12
CA ASP A 580 17.16 4.41 -30.22
C ASP A 580 16.28 5.54 -29.67
N THR A 581 16.58 6.77 -30.06
CA THR A 581 15.87 7.98 -29.61
C THR A 581 15.14 8.67 -30.76
N ASN A 582 14.86 7.96 -31.84
CA ASN A 582 14.22 8.50 -33.05
C ASN A 582 12.70 8.75 -32.86
N TRP A 583 12.29 9.13 -31.66
CA TRP A 583 10.91 9.53 -31.42
C TRP A 583 10.57 10.81 -32.18
N THR A 584 9.38 10.84 -32.76
CA THR A 584 8.84 12.04 -33.43
C THR A 584 8.57 13.13 -32.39
N GLU A 585 8.49 14.38 -32.83
CA GLU A 585 8.11 15.48 -31.93
C GLU A 585 6.73 15.31 -31.33
N GLU A 586 5.79 14.65 -32.03
CA GLU A 586 4.49 14.30 -31.49
C GLU A 586 4.58 13.28 -30.33
N GLU A 587 5.40 12.24 -30.47
CA GLU A 587 5.64 11.25 -29.42
C GLU A 587 6.29 11.87 -28.19
N LYS A 588 7.29 12.74 -28.38
CA LYS A 588 7.95 13.47 -27.28
C LYS A 588 6.96 14.41 -26.58
N THR A 589 6.13 15.11 -27.33
CA THR A 589 5.11 16.01 -26.76
C THR A 589 4.08 15.25 -25.95
N LYS A 590 3.57 14.12 -26.44
CA LYS A 590 2.64 13.27 -25.69
C LYS A 590 3.24 12.73 -24.41
N GLU A 591 4.51 12.35 -24.43
CA GLU A 591 5.21 11.88 -23.23
C GLU A 591 5.35 12.99 -22.18
N LEU A 592 5.67 14.21 -22.61
CA LEU A 592 5.70 15.39 -21.74
C LEU A 592 4.30 15.70 -21.17
N GLU A 593 3.28 15.72 -22.01
CA GLU A 593 1.89 15.97 -21.59
C GLU A 593 1.46 14.99 -20.52
N ASN A 594 1.70 13.70 -20.74
CA ASN A 594 1.32 12.66 -19.80
C ASN A 594 2.04 12.79 -18.44
N ASN A 595 3.36 13.01 -18.48
CA ASN A 595 4.14 13.20 -17.25
C ASN A 595 3.75 14.49 -16.51
N LEU A 596 3.68 15.61 -17.22
CA LEU A 596 3.47 16.93 -16.62
C LEU A 596 2.04 17.11 -16.11
N GLN A 597 1.04 16.53 -16.78
CA GLN A 597 -0.33 16.53 -16.26
C GLN A 597 -0.43 15.76 -14.92
N GLY A 598 0.17 14.58 -14.84
CA GLY A 598 0.23 13.81 -13.60
C GLY A 598 0.96 14.56 -12.49
N ILE A 599 2.11 15.15 -12.78
CA ILE A 599 2.88 15.95 -11.83
C ILE A 599 2.05 17.12 -11.28
N LEU A 600 1.50 17.96 -12.16
CA LEU A 600 0.74 19.14 -11.77
C LEU A 600 -0.56 18.79 -11.04
N GLY A 601 -1.30 17.81 -11.56
CA GLY A 601 -2.56 17.37 -10.96
C GLY A 601 -2.39 16.82 -9.56
N TYR A 602 -1.27 16.17 -9.29
CA TYR A 602 -0.92 15.67 -7.96
C TYR A 602 -0.37 16.76 -7.03
N VAL A 603 0.64 17.51 -7.50
CA VAL A 603 1.36 18.51 -6.68
C VAL A 603 0.44 19.62 -6.21
N VAL A 604 -0.47 20.10 -7.06
CA VAL A 604 -1.38 21.18 -6.68
C VAL A 604 -2.29 20.79 -5.51
N ARG A 605 -2.79 19.57 -5.49
CA ARG A 605 -3.61 19.07 -4.37
C ARG A 605 -2.74 18.80 -3.13
N TRP A 606 -1.55 18.29 -3.33
CA TRP A 606 -0.63 18.01 -2.22
C TRP A 606 -0.21 19.28 -1.48
N VAL A 607 0.28 20.27 -2.21
CA VAL A 607 0.79 21.52 -1.63
C VAL A 607 -0.35 22.39 -1.09
N ASP A 608 -1.38 22.64 -1.90
CA ASP A 608 -2.42 23.61 -1.56
C ASP A 608 -3.47 23.03 -0.60
N LEU A 609 -3.85 21.76 -0.76
CA LEU A 609 -4.95 21.15 -0.03
C LEU A 609 -4.52 20.13 1.03
N GLY A 610 -3.24 19.73 1.04
CA GLY A 610 -2.77 18.68 1.96
C GLY A 610 -3.30 17.29 1.63
N VAL A 611 -3.59 17.01 0.36
CA VAL A 611 -4.08 15.72 -0.14
C VAL A 611 -2.92 14.93 -0.72
N GLY A 612 -2.53 13.87 -0.04
CA GLY A 612 -1.36 13.05 -0.39
C GLY A 612 -1.63 11.87 -1.33
N CYS A 613 -2.90 11.52 -1.52
CA CYS A 613 -3.31 10.48 -2.47
C CYS A 613 -4.59 10.93 -3.16
N SER A 614 -4.58 10.97 -4.49
CA SER A 614 -5.71 11.45 -5.27
C SER A 614 -5.84 10.73 -6.61
N LYS A 615 -7.07 10.64 -7.10
CA LYS A 615 -7.36 10.15 -8.43
C LYS A 615 -7.15 11.31 -9.42
N VAL A 616 -6.08 11.23 -10.21
CA VAL A 616 -5.69 12.25 -11.20
C VAL A 616 -5.99 11.71 -12.60
N PRO A 617 -6.78 12.43 -13.43
CA PRO A 617 -6.99 12.02 -14.81
C PRO A 617 -5.69 12.13 -15.62
N ASP A 618 -5.40 11.11 -16.43
CA ASP A 618 -4.34 11.20 -17.44
C ASP A 618 -4.82 11.94 -18.71
N ILE A 619 -3.97 12.02 -19.72
CA ILE A 619 -4.29 12.67 -20.99
C ILE A 619 -5.46 12.00 -21.78
N ASN A 620 -5.84 10.79 -21.41
CA ASN A 620 -6.97 10.02 -21.96
C ASN A 620 -8.19 10.04 -21.03
N ASN A 621 -8.20 10.88 -20.00
CA ASN A 621 -9.22 10.95 -18.95
C ASN A 621 -9.39 9.65 -18.12
N VAL A 622 -8.39 8.81 -18.09
CA VAL A 622 -8.34 7.65 -17.18
C VAL A 622 -7.88 8.12 -15.81
N GLY A 623 -8.69 7.89 -14.79
CA GLY A 623 -8.32 8.21 -13.40
C GLY A 623 -7.23 7.26 -12.90
N LEU A 624 -6.07 7.83 -12.54
CA LEU A 624 -4.95 7.12 -11.93
C LEU A 624 -4.87 7.47 -10.45
N MET A 625 -4.69 6.46 -9.61
CA MET A 625 -4.42 6.70 -8.20
C MET A 625 -2.96 7.09 -8.02
N GLU A 626 -2.73 8.38 -7.78
CA GLU A 626 -1.42 8.99 -7.67
C GLU A 626 -1.03 9.19 -6.21
N ASP A 627 0.24 8.89 -5.89
CA ASP A 627 0.91 9.20 -4.62
C ASP A 627 2.32 9.75 -4.89
N ARG A 628 3.15 9.95 -3.85
CA ARG A 628 4.51 10.48 -4.05
C ARG A 628 5.41 9.57 -4.88
N ALA A 629 5.18 8.26 -4.86
CA ALA A 629 5.97 7.32 -5.66
C ALA A 629 5.76 7.53 -7.17
N THR A 630 4.52 7.76 -7.60
CA THR A 630 4.21 8.06 -9.00
C THR A 630 4.77 9.42 -9.43
N LEU A 631 4.72 10.42 -8.54
CA LEU A 631 5.35 11.73 -8.77
C LEU A 631 6.86 11.60 -8.96
N ARG A 632 7.53 10.77 -8.16
CA ARG A 632 8.97 10.49 -8.29
C ARG A 632 9.31 9.97 -9.67
N ILE A 633 8.58 8.99 -10.19
CA ILE A 633 8.79 8.46 -11.54
C ILE A 633 8.66 9.57 -12.59
N SER A 634 7.52 10.26 -12.59
CA SER A 634 7.20 11.23 -13.63
C SER A 634 8.18 12.41 -13.64
N SER A 635 8.55 12.94 -12.49
CA SER A 635 9.51 14.03 -12.37
C SER A 635 10.94 13.61 -12.78
N GLN A 636 11.40 12.45 -12.35
CA GLN A 636 12.71 11.93 -12.73
C GLN A 636 12.80 11.57 -14.21
N HIS A 637 11.73 11.09 -14.82
CA HIS A 637 11.68 10.78 -16.25
C HIS A 637 11.83 12.06 -17.09
N VAL A 638 11.11 13.12 -16.78
CA VAL A 638 11.25 14.40 -17.49
C VAL A 638 12.64 15.00 -17.27
N ALA A 639 13.14 14.96 -16.02
CA ALA A 639 14.50 15.43 -15.71
C ALA A 639 15.58 14.67 -16.52
N ASN A 640 15.44 13.36 -16.67
CA ASN A 640 16.33 12.54 -17.48
C ASN A 640 16.29 12.94 -18.96
N TRP A 641 15.12 13.12 -19.54
CA TRP A 641 14.98 13.54 -20.93
C TRP A 641 15.52 14.95 -21.19
N LEU A 642 15.34 15.87 -20.23
CA LEU A 642 16.00 17.20 -20.26
C LEU A 642 17.53 17.06 -20.22
N ARG A 643 18.04 16.24 -19.31
CA ARG A 643 19.48 16.01 -19.12
C ARG A 643 20.18 15.53 -20.41
N HIS A 644 19.50 14.69 -21.18
CA HIS A 644 20.03 14.09 -22.40
C HIS A 644 19.57 14.77 -23.69
N GLY A 645 18.94 15.95 -23.60
CA GLY A 645 18.54 16.75 -24.76
C GLY A 645 17.48 16.09 -25.66
N ILE A 646 16.72 15.12 -25.14
CA ILE A 646 15.58 14.55 -25.86
C ILE A 646 14.48 15.60 -26.03
N VAL A 647 14.30 16.41 -25.01
CA VAL A 647 13.42 17.60 -25.00
C VAL A 647 14.21 18.82 -24.54
N SER A 648 13.80 19.99 -24.97
CA SER A 648 14.41 21.27 -24.55
C SER A 648 13.66 21.85 -23.34
N ALA A 649 14.35 22.70 -22.59
CA ALA A 649 13.73 23.43 -21.48
C ALA A 649 12.50 24.23 -21.93
N ALA A 650 12.60 24.89 -23.09
CA ALA A 650 11.48 25.66 -23.64
C ALA A 650 10.26 24.81 -24.00
N GLN A 651 10.47 23.60 -24.53
CA GLN A 651 9.37 22.65 -24.78
C GLN A 651 8.71 22.21 -23.48
N VAL A 652 9.49 21.85 -22.47
CA VAL A 652 8.98 21.43 -21.18
C VAL A 652 8.20 22.56 -20.53
N GLU A 653 8.68 23.78 -20.53
CA GLU A 653 7.99 24.93 -19.93
C GLU A 653 6.68 25.25 -20.66
N GLU A 654 6.66 25.23 -21.98
CA GLU A 654 5.44 25.43 -22.76
C GLU A 654 4.37 24.36 -22.43
N VAL A 655 4.76 23.09 -22.48
CA VAL A 655 3.83 21.99 -22.17
C VAL A 655 3.36 22.06 -20.72
N MET A 656 4.26 22.41 -19.78
CA MET A 656 3.91 22.55 -18.37
C MET A 656 2.85 23.63 -18.13
N GLN A 657 3.00 24.80 -18.74
CA GLN A 657 2.00 25.87 -18.63
C GLN A 657 0.66 25.50 -19.28
N ARG A 658 0.71 24.78 -20.39
CA ARG A 658 -0.49 24.29 -21.07
C ARG A 658 -1.22 23.23 -20.24
N MET A 659 -0.49 22.29 -19.63
CA MET A 659 -1.07 21.27 -18.74
C MET A 659 -1.61 21.87 -17.45
N ALA A 660 -0.98 22.92 -16.92
CA ALA A 660 -1.50 23.64 -15.74
C ALA A 660 -2.91 24.19 -15.98
N LYS A 661 -3.18 24.75 -17.16
CA LYS A 661 -4.53 25.21 -17.52
C LYS A 661 -5.55 24.07 -17.59
N ILE A 662 -5.15 22.92 -18.13
CA ILE A 662 -6.01 21.71 -18.17
C ILE A 662 -6.31 21.22 -16.76
N VAL A 663 -5.33 21.16 -15.88
CA VAL A 663 -5.50 20.77 -14.48
C VAL A 663 -6.42 21.76 -13.74
N ASP A 664 -6.27 23.08 -14.00
CA ASP A 664 -7.17 24.09 -13.45
C ASP A 664 -8.63 23.84 -13.90
N GLU A 665 -8.86 23.54 -15.17
CA GLU A 665 -10.18 23.20 -15.71
C GLU A 665 -10.76 21.94 -15.05
N GLN A 666 -9.94 20.90 -14.86
CA GLN A 666 -10.34 19.65 -14.21
C GLN A 666 -10.77 19.83 -12.75
N ASN A 667 -10.23 20.84 -12.08
CA ASN A 667 -10.51 21.16 -10.68
C ASN A 667 -11.48 22.35 -10.47
N ALA A 668 -12.02 22.92 -11.55
CA ALA A 668 -12.85 24.13 -11.50
C ALA A 668 -14.11 24.02 -10.60
N ASN A 669 -14.59 22.82 -10.35
CA ASN A 669 -15.76 22.56 -9.50
C ASN A 669 -15.43 22.40 -8.01
N ASP A 670 -14.14 22.39 -7.63
CA ASP A 670 -13.71 22.32 -6.25
C ASP A 670 -13.60 23.74 -5.65
N PRO A 671 -14.43 24.12 -4.68
CA PRO A 671 -14.41 25.47 -4.12
C PRO A 671 -13.14 25.81 -3.35
N LEU A 672 -12.34 24.82 -2.99
CA LEU A 672 -11.08 24.99 -2.26
C LEU A 672 -9.86 25.09 -3.22
N TYR A 673 -10.07 24.85 -4.50
CA TYR A 673 -8.99 24.84 -5.49
C TYR A 673 -8.55 26.26 -5.87
N THR A 674 -7.24 26.49 -5.89
CA THR A 674 -6.63 27.72 -6.36
C THR A 674 -5.98 27.49 -7.74
N PRO A 675 -6.42 28.17 -8.81
CA PRO A 675 -5.83 28.01 -10.12
C PRO A 675 -4.36 28.40 -10.18
N MET A 676 -3.57 27.65 -10.96
CA MET A 676 -2.16 27.94 -11.23
C MET A 676 -1.98 29.03 -12.30
N ALA A 677 -2.81 28.97 -13.35
CA ALA A 677 -2.80 29.95 -14.43
C ALA A 677 -3.63 31.20 -14.05
N PRO A 678 -3.34 32.39 -14.59
CA PRO A 678 -2.29 32.71 -15.57
C PRO A 678 -0.95 33.13 -14.97
N SER A 679 -0.82 33.23 -13.64
CA SER A 679 0.37 33.81 -13.01
C SER A 679 1.54 32.80 -12.93
N PHE A 680 1.27 31.51 -12.72
CA PHE A 680 2.25 30.44 -12.53
C PHE A 680 3.26 30.72 -11.39
N ASP A 681 2.87 31.48 -10.39
CA ASP A 681 3.72 31.95 -9.30
C ASP A 681 3.37 31.33 -7.92
N GLY A 682 2.34 30.50 -7.86
CA GLY A 682 1.93 29.78 -6.65
C GLY A 682 2.97 28.77 -6.19
N TYR A 683 2.93 28.42 -4.90
CA TYR A 683 3.87 27.45 -4.31
C TYR A 683 3.81 26.07 -4.96
N ALA A 684 2.60 25.61 -5.32
CA ALA A 684 2.42 24.32 -5.97
C ALA A 684 3.07 24.27 -7.36
N TYR A 685 2.83 25.28 -8.20
CA TYR A 685 3.43 25.34 -9.53
C TYR A 685 4.97 25.41 -9.46
N LYS A 686 5.49 26.24 -8.55
CA LYS A 686 6.94 26.36 -8.34
C LYS A 686 7.57 25.05 -7.86
N ALA A 687 6.89 24.33 -6.95
CA ALA A 687 7.35 23.01 -6.51
C ALA A 687 7.38 22.00 -7.67
N ALA A 688 6.33 21.94 -8.49
CA ALA A 688 6.27 21.10 -9.67
C ALA A 688 7.37 21.47 -10.70
N TYR A 689 7.61 22.76 -10.91
CA TYR A 689 8.68 23.25 -11.77
C TYR A 689 10.06 22.79 -11.28
N ASP A 690 10.36 22.97 -10.00
CA ASP A 690 11.62 22.55 -9.41
C ASP A 690 11.81 21.03 -9.41
N LEU A 691 10.75 20.25 -9.21
CA LEU A 691 10.81 18.78 -9.31
C LEU A 691 11.27 18.31 -10.70
N VAL A 692 10.93 19.03 -11.74
CA VAL A 692 11.33 18.73 -13.12
C VAL A 692 12.72 19.29 -13.43
N PHE A 693 12.91 20.59 -13.26
CA PHE A 693 14.14 21.28 -13.67
C PHE A 693 15.33 21.09 -12.74
N LYS A 694 15.08 20.76 -11.47
CA LYS A 694 16.07 20.40 -10.46
C LYS A 694 15.96 18.95 -10.00
N GLY A 695 15.28 18.10 -10.78
CA GLY A 695 15.04 16.70 -10.41
C GLY A 695 16.31 15.89 -10.22
N GLY A 696 17.32 16.12 -11.06
CA GLY A 696 18.63 15.48 -10.96
C GLY A 696 19.42 15.85 -9.70
N GLU A 697 19.10 16.98 -9.07
CA GLU A 697 19.74 17.46 -7.83
C GLU A 697 19.08 16.93 -6.57
N GLN A 698 17.88 16.35 -6.68
CA GLN A 698 17.15 15.85 -5.52
C GLN A 698 17.80 14.57 -4.96
N PRO A 699 17.93 14.42 -3.63
CA PRO A 699 18.54 13.24 -3.04
C PRO A 699 17.75 11.98 -3.44
N SER A 700 18.41 11.04 -4.12
CA SER A 700 17.83 9.81 -4.68
C SER A 700 16.59 10.05 -5.58
N GLY A 701 16.42 11.26 -6.09
CA GLY A 701 15.25 11.67 -6.88
C GLY A 701 13.96 11.81 -6.08
N TYR A 702 14.02 11.89 -4.76
CA TYR A 702 12.85 12.05 -3.90
C TYR A 702 12.16 13.40 -4.07
N THR A 703 10.87 13.41 -3.84
CA THR A 703 10.00 14.58 -4.01
C THR A 703 9.73 15.33 -2.71
N GLU A 704 9.92 14.67 -1.57
CA GLU A 704 9.60 15.18 -0.24
C GLU A 704 10.29 16.50 0.10
N PRO A 705 11.60 16.71 -0.16
CA PRO A 705 12.25 17.97 0.19
C PRO A 705 11.56 19.19 -0.41
N LEU A 706 11.22 19.14 -1.70
CA LEU A 706 10.54 20.24 -2.38
C LEU A 706 9.08 20.38 -2.00
N LEU A 707 8.34 19.27 -1.86
CA LEU A 707 6.93 19.29 -1.49
C LEU A 707 6.73 19.83 -0.07
N HIS A 708 7.49 19.32 0.90
CA HIS A 708 7.41 19.75 2.30
C HIS A 708 7.76 21.22 2.44
N ALA A 709 8.84 21.68 1.79
CA ALA A 709 9.24 23.09 1.81
C ALA A 709 8.14 24.01 1.24
N ALA A 710 7.53 23.63 0.12
CA ALA A 710 6.46 24.40 -0.51
C ALA A 710 5.21 24.51 0.40
N ARG A 711 4.78 23.37 0.96
CA ARG A 711 3.61 23.35 1.84
C ARG A 711 3.86 24.09 3.16
N LEU A 712 5.03 23.95 3.76
CA LEU A 712 5.40 24.71 4.97
C LEU A 712 5.37 26.23 4.70
N LYS A 713 5.88 26.68 3.55
CA LYS A 713 5.79 28.10 3.16
C LYS A 713 4.36 28.56 2.98
N LEU A 714 3.50 27.74 2.35
CA LEU A 714 2.07 28.02 2.23
C LEU A 714 1.40 28.17 3.60
N LYS A 715 1.79 27.36 4.58
CA LYS A 715 1.31 27.39 5.97
C LYS A 715 1.93 28.53 6.81
N GLY A 716 2.80 29.35 6.22
CA GLY A 716 3.39 30.51 6.91
C GLY A 716 4.64 30.20 7.74
N TYR A 717 5.26 29.05 7.53
CA TYR A 717 6.58 28.78 8.11
C TYR A 717 7.64 29.56 7.35
N THR A 718 8.28 30.52 8.02
CA THR A 718 9.47 31.20 7.53
C THR A 718 10.68 30.46 8.06
N GLY A 719 11.15 29.48 7.35
CA GLY A 719 12.46 28.88 7.59
C GLY A 719 13.51 29.79 6.97
N ASP A 720 14.54 30.12 7.73
CA ASP A 720 15.78 30.68 7.19
C ASP A 720 16.53 29.61 6.39
#